data_1616b7c2ca00a7ed01dbd69f8712ae9d
#
_entry.id   1616b7c2ca00a7ed01dbd69f8712ae9d
#
_cell.length_a   1.000
_cell.length_b   1.000
_cell.length_c   1.000
_cell.angle_alpha   90.00
_cell.angle_beta   90.00
_cell.angle_gamma   90.00
#
_symmetry.space_group_name_H-M   'P 1'
#
loop_
_entity.id
_entity.type
_entity.pdbx_description
1 polymer ?
#
loop_
_entity_poly.entity_id
_entity_poly.type
_entity_poly.pdbx_seq_one_letter_code
_entity_poly.pdbx_strand_id
1 'polypeptide(L)'
;MRSSSFFQPALIASAILAAISHTAVAKDTDDNIEHLAIFGSAQAVNDVPGSAHMITEEELNKFDFTDIMRTLTSVPGVYVLEEDGYGLRPNIGMRGTGQNRSEKVTIMEDNVLAAPAPYASPSAYYFPTAGRMQQVEVLKGTSSAMYGPRTTGGVINMLSRQIPDEALAGQLNLTTGEDGYAKVHAYAGGSGEQVSSVFEVFRYQADGFKDINNSDRDTGFVKNDILAKVRFNSDKNAAYDQELELKLKYSDEDSDETYMGLTDADFAADPYARYSASQLDNMDTTHKQVQINHLIKINGRFNLMTTAYYNDFSRNWYKTSKVGKMVEEVQEDGSVIEVKKFSSLGSGGTEIASDYDRGAESEIYAQVKANSRDYLSKGLQTVLDIDLDDHQLKFGVRYHEDEMDRFQWVDEYTLDQDYQMTLDVAGVHGADSNRIDSAEALALFVHDEYTLGNFIINAGLRYEDITLERHDWKDDLARTQDPVKHTKNTVDVWLPSLALTYRVNEELVLLGGIQKGFAPPAPGNEEADDEESINYELGLRYNNESLHAEAIAFFSDYDNMHGNCTVSQNCADENVGEQYNAGEVEVKGLEVKAGYEFKLATLLVPVDLTYTFTDTEFLNSFESKLDTWGDVTKGEELPYVPDNQLQFAAGLVGDNWRGDVLVRYMDEMRTIAGSGDIPNDEMIKSRTVVDLAAHYNLAENQELTLNIDNLFDKEYATTRTHGSLMAGKPRTMTIGYKYSF
;
A
#
# COMPACT_ATOMS: atom_id res chain seq x y z
N MET A 1 -1.10 -30.93 11.52
CA MET A 1 -0.66 -30.57 12.90
C MET A 1 0.22 -29.36 12.77
N ARG A 2 -0.37 -28.17 12.94
CA ARG A 2 0.40 -26.91 12.94
C ARG A 2 1.30 -26.91 14.17
N SER A 3 2.63 -26.84 13.96
CA SER A 3 3.55 -26.54 15.06
C SER A 3 3.45 -25.02 15.28
N SER A 4 2.58 -24.61 16.20
CA SER A 4 2.60 -23.25 16.72
C SER A 4 3.99 -23.03 17.36
N SER A 5 4.85 -22.31 16.67
CA SER A 5 6.04 -21.75 17.28
C SER A 5 5.57 -20.68 18.27
N PHE A 6 5.26 -21.09 19.50
CA PHE A 6 5.05 -20.15 20.59
C PHE A 6 6.33 -19.34 20.73
N PHE A 7 6.30 -18.09 20.28
CA PHE A 7 7.24 -17.08 20.71
C PHE A 7 7.23 -17.12 22.24
N GLN A 8 8.33 -17.56 22.84
CA GLN A 8 8.35 -17.72 24.29
C GLN A 8 8.15 -16.34 24.92
N PRO A 9 7.13 -16.13 25.76
CA PRO A 9 6.90 -14.83 26.42
C PRO A 9 8.11 -14.35 27.23
N ALA A 10 9.05 -15.25 27.54
CA ALA A 10 10.35 -14.95 28.12
C ALA A 10 11.27 -14.07 27.25
N LEU A 11 11.20 -14.15 25.91
CA LEU A 11 12.01 -13.30 25.01
C LEU A 11 11.47 -11.87 24.97
N ILE A 12 10.14 -11.69 25.00
CA ILE A 12 9.49 -10.37 25.04
C ILE A 12 9.78 -9.70 26.39
N ALA A 13 9.65 -10.42 27.51
CA ALA A 13 9.99 -9.92 28.82
C ALA A 13 11.48 -9.58 28.98
N SER A 14 12.38 -10.34 28.34
CA SER A 14 13.83 -10.08 28.37
C SER A 14 14.22 -8.86 27.54
N ALA A 15 13.55 -8.61 26.41
CA ALA A 15 13.80 -7.44 25.57
C ALA A 15 13.30 -6.15 26.24
N ILE A 16 12.14 -6.19 26.90
CA ILE A 16 11.60 -5.08 27.70
C ILE A 16 12.53 -4.80 28.89
N LEU A 17 13.04 -5.82 29.59
CA LEU A 17 13.98 -5.67 30.69
C LEU A 17 15.35 -5.12 30.26
N ALA A 18 15.81 -5.42 29.06
CA ALA A 18 17.07 -4.90 28.50
C ALA A 18 16.94 -3.40 28.12
N ALA A 19 15.77 -2.96 27.66
CA ALA A 19 15.49 -1.54 27.38
C ALA A 19 15.42 -0.68 28.67
N ILE A 20 15.04 -1.26 29.81
CA ILE A 20 14.84 -0.56 31.09
C ILE A 20 16.18 -0.28 31.85
N SER A 21 17.30 -0.89 31.46
CA SER A 21 18.54 -0.83 32.24
C SER A 21 19.38 0.45 32.05
N HIS A 22 18.87 1.47 31.35
CA HIS A 22 19.58 2.74 31.18
C HIS A 22 19.06 3.80 32.16
N THR A 23 19.91 4.29 33.05
CA THR A 23 19.63 5.49 33.84
C THR A 23 19.72 6.71 32.94
N ALA A 24 18.61 7.06 32.31
CA ALA A 24 18.52 8.20 31.41
C ALA A 24 18.20 9.49 32.22
N VAL A 25 18.90 10.56 31.90
CA VAL A 25 18.54 11.92 32.29
C VAL A 25 17.88 12.54 31.06
N ALA A 26 16.64 12.97 31.19
CA ALA A 26 15.91 13.61 30.10
C ALA A 26 16.73 14.77 29.50
N LYS A 27 16.82 14.82 28.19
CA LYS A 27 17.43 15.90 27.43
C LYS A 27 16.31 16.87 27.03
N ASP A 28 16.49 18.17 27.32
CA ASP A 28 15.69 19.22 26.68
C ASP A 28 16.10 19.23 25.18
N THR A 29 15.28 18.69 24.31
CA THR A 29 15.60 18.64 22.89
C THR A 29 14.36 18.90 22.04
N ASP A 30 14.35 20.08 21.43
CA ASP A 30 13.54 20.44 20.27
C ASP A 30 14.11 19.85 18.95
N ASP A 31 15.09 18.92 19.01
CA ASP A 31 15.92 18.52 17.89
C ASP A 31 15.93 17.01 17.64
N ASN A 32 14.77 16.42 17.40
CA ASN A 32 14.68 15.03 16.95
C ASN A 32 15.00 14.86 15.44
N ILE A 33 15.26 13.62 14.96
CA ILE A 33 15.40 13.34 13.54
C ILE A 33 14.04 13.62 12.83
N GLU A 34 13.64 14.86 12.73
CA GLU A 34 12.52 15.33 11.89
C GLU A 34 12.81 15.09 10.41
N HIS A 35 14.07 14.82 10.04
CA HIS A 35 14.52 14.62 8.68
C HIS A 35 14.05 13.32 8.01
N LEU A 36 13.43 12.40 8.76
CA LEU A 36 12.75 11.21 8.19
C LEU A 36 11.30 11.51 7.80
N ALA A 37 10.70 12.53 8.37
CA ALA A 37 9.43 13.09 7.95
C ALA A 37 9.63 14.03 6.76
N ILE A 38 8.67 14.02 5.84
CA ILE A 38 8.62 14.99 4.72
C ILE A 38 8.16 16.34 5.26
N PHE A 39 7.16 16.29 6.16
CA PHE A 39 6.59 17.45 6.84
C PHE A 39 6.89 17.34 8.34
N GLY A 40 7.68 18.15 8.91
CA GLY A 40 7.98 18.10 10.35
C GLY A 40 6.75 18.32 11.25
N SER A 41 5.67 18.94 10.75
CA SER A 41 4.43 19.17 11.50
C SER A 41 3.21 19.29 10.59
N ALA A 42 2.00 19.14 11.16
CA ALA A 42 0.75 19.36 10.43
C ALA A 42 0.61 20.81 9.93
N GLN A 43 1.20 21.80 10.62
CA GLN A 43 1.23 23.17 10.14
C GLN A 43 2.10 23.35 8.89
N ALA A 44 3.21 22.62 8.78
CA ALA A 44 4.09 22.68 7.62
C ALA A 44 3.40 22.27 6.32
N VAL A 45 2.39 21.39 6.40
CA VAL A 45 1.56 20.99 5.23
C VAL A 45 0.87 22.18 4.57
N ASN A 46 0.54 23.23 5.34
CA ASN A 46 -0.16 24.42 4.80
C ASN A 46 0.70 25.21 3.81
N ASP A 47 2.01 25.17 3.97
CA ASP A 47 2.96 25.90 3.12
C ASP A 47 3.46 25.05 1.95
N VAL A 48 3.16 23.74 1.94
CA VAL A 48 3.55 22.84 0.84
C VAL A 48 2.82 23.25 -0.45
N PRO A 49 3.54 23.53 -1.52
CA PRO A 49 2.95 23.85 -2.81
C PRO A 49 2.45 22.56 -3.48
N GLY A 50 1.15 22.45 -3.68
CA GLY A 50 0.51 21.27 -4.25
C GLY A 50 -0.25 20.45 -3.22
N SER A 51 -0.78 19.32 -3.65
CA SER A 51 -1.61 18.45 -2.80
C SER A 51 -0.74 17.62 -1.85
N ALA A 52 -0.84 17.92 -0.59
CA ALA A 52 -0.11 17.23 0.48
C ALA A 52 -1.00 17.04 1.70
N HIS A 53 -0.94 15.86 2.30
CA HIS A 53 -1.73 15.52 3.49
C HIS A 53 -0.88 14.75 4.48
N MET A 54 -1.12 15.02 5.75
CA MET A 54 -0.56 14.27 6.86
C MET A 54 -1.72 13.66 7.66
N ILE A 55 -1.60 12.38 7.98
CA ILE A 55 -2.46 11.67 8.92
C ILE A 55 -1.64 11.49 10.19
N THR A 56 -2.06 12.13 11.24
CA THR A 56 -1.37 12.15 12.53
C THR A 56 -1.59 10.88 13.35
N GLU A 57 -0.78 10.65 14.40
CA GLU A 57 -0.98 9.53 15.32
C GLU A 57 -2.37 9.58 16.00
N GLU A 58 -2.89 10.78 16.30
CA GLU A 58 -4.25 10.93 16.84
C GLU A 58 -5.30 10.45 15.85
N GLU A 59 -5.20 10.83 14.58
CA GLU A 59 -6.13 10.40 13.52
C GLU A 59 -6.03 8.89 13.28
N LEU A 60 -4.82 8.30 13.27
CA LEU A 60 -4.62 6.85 13.17
C LEU A 60 -5.27 6.09 14.33
N ASN A 61 -5.14 6.60 15.55
CA ASN A 61 -5.68 5.97 16.75
C ASN A 61 -7.20 6.14 16.91
N LYS A 62 -7.84 7.06 16.18
CA LYS A 62 -9.28 7.37 16.31
C LYS A 62 -10.18 6.16 16.04
N PHE A 63 -9.90 5.41 14.98
CA PHE A 63 -10.57 4.16 14.61
C PHE A 63 -9.66 2.94 14.78
N ASP A 64 -8.37 3.14 15.05
CA ASP A 64 -7.35 2.10 15.27
C ASP A 64 -7.33 1.03 14.15
N PHE A 65 -7.56 1.47 12.90
CA PHE A 65 -7.56 0.60 11.74
C PHE A 65 -6.19 -0.03 11.52
N THR A 66 -6.17 -1.35 11.31
CA THR A 66 -4.99 -2.06 10.82
C THR A 66 -4.88 -2.00 9.30
N ASP A 67 -5.99 -1.74 8.61
CA ASP A 67 -6.07 -1.58 7.17
C ASP A 67 -5.76 -0.13 6.77
N ILE A 68 -4.60 0.06 6.11
CA ILE A 68 -4.16 1.38 5.62
C ILE A 68 -5.15 1.95 4.59
N MET A 69 -5.82 1.12 3.81
CA MET A 69 -6.76 1.58 2.79
C MET A 69 -7.92 2.35 3.41
N ARG A 70 -8.44 1.88 4.56
CA ARG A 70 -9.49 2.59 5.30
C ARG A 70 -9.03 3.94 5.84
N THR A 71 -7.80 3.99 6.31
CA THR A 71 -7.16 5.23 6.79
C THR A 71 -7.00 6.24 5.65
N LEU A 72 -6.53 5.80 4.50
CA LEU A 72 -6.27 6.67 3.34
C LEU A 72 -7.51 7.24 2.68
N THR A 73 -8.72 6.72 2.96
CA THR A 73 -9.97 7.36 2.48
C THR A 73 -10.17 8.77 3.04
N SER A 74 -9.46 9.15 4.10
CA SER A 74 -9.43 10.51 4.66
C SER A 74 -8.62 11.50 3.81
N VAL A 75 -7.90 11.02 2.79
CA VAL A 75 -7.10 11.85 1.88
C VAL A 75 -7.83 11.97 0.54
N PRO A 76 -8.23 13.18 0.13
CA PRO A 76 -8.92 13.36 -1.15
C PRO A 76 -8.00 12.93 -2.31
N GLY A 77 -8.57 12.43 -3.41
CA GLY A 77 -7.83 11.96 -4.59
C GLY A 77 -7.17 10.60 -4.44
N VAL A 78 -7.32 9.93 -3.29
CA VAL A 78 -6.88 8.55 -3.07
C VAL A 78 -8.09 7.63 -3.16
N TYR A 79 -7.98 6.53 -3.90
CA TYR A 79 -8.99 5.50 -3.96
C TYR A 79 -8.37 4.11 -3.79
N VAL A 80 -9.16 3.19 -3.28
CA VAL A 80 -8.69 1.91 -2.79
C VAL A 80 -9.60 0.77 -3.22
N LEU A 81 -9.02 -0.42 -3.43
CA LEU A 81 -9.76 -1.66 -3.66
C LEU A 81 -9.43 -2.66 -2.55
N GLU A 82 -10.33 -2.80 -1.59
CA GLU A 82 -10.21 -3.78 -0.50
C GLU A 82 -10.34 -5.21 -1.08
N GLU A 83 -9.54 -6.17 -0.60
CA GLU A 83 -9.61 -7.59 -0.99
C GLU A 83 -9.86 -8.50 0.22
N ASP A 84 -9.01 -8.39 1.23
CA ASP A 84 -8.97 -9.27 2.40
C ASP A 84 -9.79 -8.75 3.60
N GLY A 85 -10.10 -7.45 3.63
CA GLY A 85 -10.82 -6.78 4.72
C GLY A 85 -9.97 -6.49 5.96
N TYR A 86 -8.68 -6.82 5.95
CA TYR A 86 -7.72 -6.61 7.05
C TYR A 86 -6.51 -5.77 6.64
N GLY A 87 -6.38 -5.43 5.34
CA GLY A 87 -5.33 -4.59 4.79
C GLY A 87 -3.99 -5.30 4.58
N LEU A 88 -4.01 -6.60 4.34
CA LEU A 88 -2.81 -7.40 4.08
C LEU A 88 -2.23 -7.11 2.69
N ARG A 89 -3.10 -6.75 1.73
CA ARG A 89 -2.75 -6.52 0.32
C ARG A 89 -3.31 -5.19 -0.18
N PRO A 90 -2.71 -4.05 0.21
CA PRO A 90 -3.22 -2.75 -0.20
C PRO A 90 -3.17 -2.55 -1.71
N ASN A 91 -4.31 -2.11 -2.25
CA ASN A 91 -4.46 -1.66 -3.64
C ASN A 91 -4.85 -0.19 -3.59
N ILE A 92 -3.88 0.68 -3.86
CA ILE A 92 -3.99 2.13 -3.71
C ILE A 92 -3.69 2.78 -5.05
N GLY A 93 -4.61 3.60 -5.52
CA GLY A 93 -4.44 4.50 -6.66
C GLY A 93 -4.66 5.94 -6.25
N MET A 94 -4.16 6.86 -7.06
CA MET A 94 -4.31 8.30 -6.87
C MET A 94 -4.57 8.96 -8.21
N ARG A 95 -5.57 9.86 -8.30
CA ARG A 95 -5.82 10.69 -9.47
C ARG A 95 -5.84 9.90 -10.79
N GLY A 96 -6.65 8.84 -10.87
CA GLY A 96 -6.83 8.04 -12.08
C GLY A 96 -5.76 6.98 -12.36
N THR A 97 -4.71 6.84 -11.54
CA THR A 97 -3.74 5.74 -11.72
C THR A 97 -4.31 4.40 -11.26
N GLY A 98 -3.86 3.31 -11.89
CA GLY A 98 -4.28 1.96 -11.50
C GLY A 98 -3.90 1.60 -10.06
N GLN A 99 -4.80 0.90 -9.36
CA GLN A 99 -4.64 0.56 -7.94
C GLN A 99 -3.88 -0.74 -7.72
N ASN A 100 -3.84 -1.63 -8.70
CA ASN A 100 -3.33 -3.01 -8.56
C ASN A 100 -2.00 -3.05 -7.80
N ARG A 101 -2.01 -3.63 -6.60
CA ARG A 101 -0.85 -3.74 -5.70
C ARG A 101 -0.08 -2.43 -5.51
N SER A 102 -0.78 -1.30 -5.58
CA SER A 102 -0.20 0.06 -5.40
C SER A 102 1.02 0.36 -6.30
N GLU A 103 1.13 -0.30 -7.46
CA GLU A 103 2.33 -0.27 -8.31
C GLU A 103 2.61 1.08 -8.98
N LYS A 104 1.63 1.99 -8.98
CA LYS A 104 1.74 3.36 -9.52
C LYS A 104 2.06 4.41 -8.47
N VAL A 105 2.23 4.00 -7.21
CA VAL A 105 2.48 4.87 -6.07
C VAL A 105 3.85 4.54 -5.47
N THR A 106 4.66 5.56 -5.21
CA THR A 106 5.91 5.40 -4.46
C THR A 106 5.59 5.18 -2.99
N ILE A 107 5.79 3.96 -2.49
CA ILE A 107 5.62 3.61 -1.07
C ILE A 107 6.96 3.71 -0.36
N MET A 108 6.98 4.43 0.77
CA MET A 108 8.17 4.58 1.60
C MET A 108 7.85 4.30 3.08
N GLU A 109 8.87 3.86 3.81
CA GLU A 109 8.90 3.83 5.28
C GLU A 109 10.15 4.57 5.76
N ASP A 110 9.97 5.62 6.56
CA ASP A 110 11.06 6.48 7.04
C ASP A 110 11.96 6.98 5.88
N ASN A 111 11.35 7.50 4.79
CA ASN A 111 12.01 8.00 3.58
C ASN A 111 12.81 6.96 2.77
N VAL A 112 12.67 5.67 3.05
CA VAL A 112 13.27 4.57 2.29
C VAL A 112 12.18 3.86 1.49
N LEU A 113 12.45 3.54 0.23
CA LEU A 113 11.56 2.79 -0.63
C LEU A 113 11.20 1.45 0.01
N ALA A 114 9.90 1.18 0.16
CA ALA A 114 9.39 0.04 0.91
C ALA A 114 8.79 -1.08 0.04
N ALA A 115 8.38 -0.79 -1.20
CA ALA A 115 7.99 -1.85 -2.13
C ALA A 115 9.16 -2.82 -2.33
N PRO A 116 8.92 -4.15 -2.49
CA PRO A 116 9.99 -5.15 -2.49
C PRO A 116 11.08 -4.93 -3.54
N ALA A 117 10.69 -4.53 -4.75
CA ALA A 117 11.59 -4.13 -5.83
C ALA A 117 10.98 -2.95 -6.58
N PRO A 118 11.14 -1.70 -6.08
CA PRO A 118 10.37 -0.54 -6.53
C PRO A 118 10.62 -0.15 -7.99
N TYR A 119 11.76 -0.52 -8.57
CA TYR A 119 12.07 -0.30 -9.99
C TYR A 119 11.75 -1.51 -10.86
N ALA A 120 12.26 -2.71 -10.52
CA ALA A 120 12.14 -3.90 -11.34
C ALA A 120 10.76 -4.59 -11.22
N SER A 121 10.12 -4.54 -10.03
CA SER A 121 8.82 -5.19 -9.76
C SER A 121 8.05 -4.43 -8.67
N PRO A 122 7.38 -3.33 -9.04
CA PRO A 122 6.87 -2.33 -8.09
C PRO A 122 5.66 -2.78 -7.26
N SER A 123 5.01 -3.89 -7.63
CA SER A 123 3.83 -4.39 -6.91
C SER A 123 4.11 -4.57 -5.42
N ALA A 124 3.38 -3.84 -4.57
CA ALA A 124 3.58 -3.78 -3.12
C ALA A 124 3.03 -5.04 -2.41
N TYR A 125 3.59 -6.21 -2.73
CA TYR A 125 3.29 -7.45 -2.00
C TYR A 125 3.82 -7.44 -0.56
N TYR A 126 4.84 -6.67 -0.28
CA TYR A 126 5.15 -6.19 1.04
C TYR A 126 4.66 -4.77 1.17
N PHE A 127 3.95 -4.50 2.27
CA PHE A 127 3.51 -3.16 2.65
C PHE A 127 3.82 -2.97 4.14
N PRO A 128 4.36 -1.81 4.56
CA PRO A 128 4.62 -1.54 5.98
C PRO A 128 3.36 -1.70 6.82
N THR A 129 3.48 -2.33 8.00
CA THR A 129 2.35 -2.63 8.87
C THR A 129 1.72 -1.34 9.42
N ALA A 130 0.56 -0.96 8.90
CA ALA A 130 -0.09 0.33 9.18
C ALA A 130 -0.36 0.57 10.66
N GLY A 131 -0.81 -0.46 11.39
CA GLY A 131 -1.19 -0.33 12.80
C GLY A 131 -0.06 0.01 13.77
N ARG A 132 1.22 0.03 13.33
CA ARG A 132 2.37 0.49 14.13
C ARG A 132 2.92 1.85 13.70
N MET A 133 2.33 2.48 12.69
CA MET A 133 2.80 3.78 12.20
C MET A 133 2.35 4.91 13.12
N GLN A 134 3.22 5.91 13.28
CA GLN A 134 2.88 7.14 14.00
C GLN A 134 2.29 8.20 13.10
N GLN A 135 2.64 8.18 11.82
CA GLN A 135 2.23 9.20 10.87
C GLN A 135 2.21 8.62 9.46
N VAL A 136 1.33 9.12 8.62
CA VAL A 136 1.30 8.82 7.18
C VAL A 136 1.27 10.14 6.42
N GLU A 137 2.21 10.30 5.51
CA GLU A 137 2.34 11.47 4.65
C GLU A 137 1.98 11.08 3.22
N VAL A 138 1.11 11.84 2.58
CA VAL A 138 0.65 11.59 1.21
C VAL A 138 0.88 12.83 0.38
N LEU A 139 1.63 12.67 -0.71
CA LEU A 139 1.97 13.75 -1.64
C LEU A 139 1.48 13.40 -3.04
N LYS A 140 0.94 14.38 -3.72
CA LYS A 140 0.45 14.26 -5.10
C LYS A 140 0.89 15.46 -5.93
N GLY A 141 1.00 15.28 -7.25
CA GLY A 141 1.38 16.36 -8.15
C GLY A 141 2.71 17.01 -7.76
N THR A 142 2.75 18.33 -7.69
CA THR A 142 3.99 19.11 -7.49
C THR A 142 4.74 18.79 -6.20
N SER A 143 4.05 18.38 -5.15
CA SER A 143 4.67 18.02 -3.87
C SER A 143 5.44 16.69 -3.93
N SER A 144 5.19 15.84 -4.91
CA SER A 144 5.86 14.54 -5.08
C SER A 144 7.16 14.59 -5.88
N ALA A 145 7.51 15.73 -6.46
CA ALA A 145 8.55 15.88 -7.49
C ALA A 145 9.96 15.44 -7.07
N MET A 146 10.31 15.52 -5.78
CA MET A 146 11.62 15.12 -5.27
C MET A 146 11.76 13.60 -5.08
N TYR A 147 10.65 12.87 -5.13
CA TYR A 147 10.59 11.44 -4.84
C TYR A 147 10.45 10.62 -6.13
N GLY A 148 10.61 9.32 -6.04
CA GLY A 148 10.52 8.42 -7.20
C GLY A 148 10.90 7.01 -6.76
N PRO A 149 10.76 6.03 -7.68
CA PRO A 149 10.70 6.13 -9.15
C PRO A 149 9.31 6.33 -9.76
N ARG A 150 8.21 6.22 -9.00
CA ARG A 150 6.84 6.18 -9.54
C ARG A 150 6.05 7.34 -8.97
N THR A 151 6.07 8.47 -9.66
CA THR A 151 5.46 9.72 -9.22
C THR A 151 4.24 10.14 -10.05
N THR A 152 3.83 9.34 -11.02
CA THR A 152 2.58 9.58 -11.76
C THR A 152 1.36 9.46 -10.84
N GLY A 153 1.36 8.51 -9.90
CA GLY A 153 0.31 8.39 -8.88
C GLY A 153 0.53 9.26 -7.66
N GLY A 154 1.77 9.44 -7.22
CA GLY A 154 2.12 10.16 -5.99
C GLY A 154 2.99 9.33 -5.04
N VAL A 155 3.08 9.80 -3.80
CA VAL A 155 3.97 9.23 -2.78
C VAL A 155 3.22 9.04 -1.47
N ILE A 156 3.45 7.89 -0.82
CA ILE A 156 3.04 7.63 0.56
C ILE A 156 4.31 7.35 1.37
N ASN A 157 4.57 8.17 2.38
CA ASN A 157 5.64 7.94 3.35
C ASN A 157 5.03 7.61 4.71
N MET A 158 5.36 6.45 5.25
CA MET A 158 4.88 5.98 6.53
C MET A 158 5.98 6.12 7.57
N LEU A 159 5.73 6.85 8.64
CA LEU A 159 6.70 7.04 9.71
C LEU A 159 6.51 5.99 10.80
N SER A 160 7.55 5.18 10.99
CA SER A 160 7.60 4.20 12.06
C SER A 160 7.86 4.87 13.41
N ARG A 161 7.61 4.15 14.51
CA ARG A 161 7.80 4.62 15.87
C ARG A 161 9.12 5.36 16.04
N GLN A 162 9.03 6.61 16.49
CA GLN A 162 10.20 7.40 16.87
C GLN A 162 10.68 6.99 18.28
N ILE A 163 11.96 7.19 18.57
CA ILE A 163 12.50 6.97 19.91
C ILE A 163 11.90 8.04 20.83
N PRO A 164 11.24 7.69 21.96
CA PRO A 164 10.68 8.66 22.88
C PRO A 164 11.73 9.60 23.44
N ASP A 165 11.37 10.87 23.66
CA ASP A 165 12.26 11.89 24.25
C ASP A 165 12.44 11.71 25.74
N GLU A 166 11.44 11.13 26.39
CA GLU A 166 11.48 10.85 27.81
C GLU A 166 12.56 9.81 28.14
N ALA A 167 13.03 9.80 29.38
CA ALA A 167 13.98 8.80 29.87
C ALA A 167 13.44 7.37 29.75
N LEU A 168 12.14 7.20 29.88
CA LEU A 168 11.40 5.96 29.64
C LEU A 168 9.95 6.28 29.32
N ALA A 169 9.48 5.82 28.19
CA ALA A 169 8.08 5.81 27.82
C ALA A 169 7.72 4.50 27.12
N GLY A 170 6.47 4.13 27.19
CA GLY A 170 5.99 2.93 26.53
C GLY A 170 4.48 2.82 26.51
N GLN A 171 4.00 1.84 25.75
CA GLN A 171 2.58 1.57 25.61
C GLN A 171 2.35 0.07 25.41
N LEU A 172 1.22 -0.39 25.94
CA LEU A 172 0.64 -1.69 25.66
C LEU A 172 -0.80 -1.48 25.19
N ASN A 173 -1.12 -1.91 23.96
CA ASN A 173 -2.46 -1.92 23.40
C ASN A 173 -2.86 -3.37 23.10
N LEU A 174 -3.94 -3.83 23.70
CA LEU A 174 -4.50 -5.16 23.54
C LEU A 174 -5.92 -5.02 23.00
N THR A 175 -6.21 -5.66 21.87
CA THR A 175 -7.53 -5.61 21.25
C THR A 175 -7.99 -7.05 20.93
N THR A 176 -9.27 -7.33 21.14
CA THR A 176 -9.92 -8.57 20.74
C THR A 176 -11.27 -8.29 20.08
N GLY A 177 -11.77 -9.20 19.27
CA GLY A 177 -13.01 -8.98 18.53
C GLY A 177 -13.62 -10.26 17.97
N GLU A 178 -14.58 -10.07 17.09
CA GLU A 178 -15.23 -11.15 16.34
C GLU A 178 -14.25 -11.86 15.40
N ASP A 179 -14.62 -13.00 14.85
CA ASP A 179 -13.82 -13.82 13.92
C ASP A 179 -12.42 -14.14 14.45
N GLY A 180 -12.29 -14.41 15.76
CA GLY A 180 -10.98 -14.70 16.38
C GLY A 180 -9.99 -13.54 16.35
N TYR A 181 -10.44 -12.30 16.03
CA TYR A 181 -9.55 -11.15 15.96
C TYR A 181 -8.84 -10.88 17.27
N ALA A 182 -7.53 -10.78 17.23
CA ALA A 182 -6.69 -10.39 18.36
C ALA A 182 -5.50 -9.55 17.88
N LYS A 183 -5.24 -8.45 18.59
CA LYS A 183 -4.10 -7.55 18.34
C LYS A 183 -3.34 -7.30 19.62
N VAL A 184 -2.02 -7.36 19.53
CA VAL A 184 -1.08 -6.93 20.56
C VAL A 184 -0.12 -5.94 19.93
N HIS A 185 -0.12 -4.71 20.44
CA HIS A 185 0.84 -3.70 20.08
C HIS A 185 1.52 -3.19 21.34
N ALA A 186 2.83 -3.31 21.42
CA ALA A 186 3.59 -2.85 22.60
C ALA A 186 4.90 -2.23 22.16
N TYR A 187 5.27 -1.13 22.81
CA TYR A 187 6.60 -0.56 22.68
C TYR A 187 7.12 -0.04 24.02
N ALA A 188 8.43 0.03 24.13
CA ALA A 188 9.12 0.72 25.21
C ALA A 188 10.42 1.31 24.68
N GLY A 189 10.75 2.50 25.14
CA GLY A 189 11.95 3.19 24.72
C GLY A 189 12.25 4.41 25.59
N GLY A 190 13.32 5.11 25.24
CA GLY A 190 13.66 6.35 25.90
C GLY A 190 14.98 6.93 25.44
N SER A 191 15.19 8.19 25.75
CA SER A 191 16.34 8.99 25.36
C SER A 191 17.28 9.26 26.52
N GLY A 192 18.57 9.06 26.27
CA GLY A 192 19.67 9.46 27.11
C GLY A 192 20.54 10.50 26.43
N GLU A 193 21.54 11.03 27.16
CA GLU A 193 22.41 12.08 26.58
C GLU A 193 23.17 11.63 25.33
N GLN A 194 23.61 10.39 25.24
CA GLN A 194 24.40 9.88 24.13
C GLN A 194 23.78 8.66 23.44
N VAL A 195 22.89 7.93 24.13
CA VAL A 195 22.28 6.71 23.59
C VAL A 195 20.78 6.74 23.86
N SER A 196 20.01 6.54 22.85
CA SER A 196 18.56 6.46 22.87
C SER A 196 18.10 5.20 22.15
N SER A 197 16.97 4.61 22.53
CA SER A 197 16.48 3.39 21.89
C SER A 197 14.98 3.22 22.03
N VAL A 198 14.40 2.47 21.11
CA VAL A 198 13.02 1.97 21.18
C VAL A 198 12.97 0.55 20.65
N PHE A 199 12.12 -0.24 21.28
CA PHE A 199 11.75 -1.58 20.82
C PHE A 199 10.23 -1.65 20.72
N GLU A 200 9.72 -2.20 19.60
CA GLU A 200 8.29 -2.29 19.30
C GLU A 200 7.95 -3.68 18.78
N VAL A 201 6.81 -4.20 19.20
CA VAL A 201 6.21 -5.45 18.74
C VAL A 201 4.77 -5.19 18.35
N PHE A 202 4.41 -5.62 17.17
CA PHE A 202 3.05 -5.61 16.67
C PHE A 202 2.66 -7.00 16.17
N ARG A 203 1.57 -7.55 16.69
CA ARG A 203 0.99 -8.80 16.22
C ARG A 203 -0.51 -8.64 16.11
N TYR A 204 -1.08 -9.11 14.99
CA TYR A 204 -2.52 -9.23 14.85
C TYR A 204 -2.87 -10.48 14.05
N GLN A 205 -4.07 -10.99 14.31
CA GLN A 205 -4.58 -12.21 13.70
C GLN A 205 -6.09 -12.17 13.66
N ALA A 206 -6.69 -12.98 12.78
CA ALA A 206 -8.11 -13.33 12.77
C ALA A 206 -8.27 -14.73 12.19
N ASP A 207 -9.38 -15.39 12.48
CA ASP A 207 -9.76 -16.67 11.86
C ASP A 207 -10.39 -16.45 10.46
N GLY A 208 -10.74 -15.18 10.14
CA GLY A 208 -11.35 -14.77 8.88
C GLY A 208 -12.87 -14.76 8.94
N PHE A 209 -13.48 -13.91 8.11
CA PHE A 209 -14.96 -13.76 8.05
C PHE A 209 -15.60 -14.50 6.86
N LYS A 210 -14.82 -15.24 6.09
CA LYS A 210 -15.30 -16.04 4.95
C LYS A 210 -15.28 -17.53 5.32
N ASP A 211 -16.28 -18.26 4.85
CA ASP A 211 -16.38 -19.70 5.08
C ASP A 211 -16.08 -20.46 3.79
N ILE A 212 -15.15 -21.43 3.83
CA ILE A 212 -14.89 -22.30 2.69
C ILE A 212 -16.01 -23.37 2.63
N ASN A 213 -16.72 -23.43 1.52
CA ASN A 213 -17.78 -24.40 1.29
C ASN A 213 -17.27 -25.84 1.54
N ASN A 214 -18.05 -26.63 2.27
CA ASN A 214 -17.75 -28.02 2.55
C ASN A 214 -16.39 -28.28 3.24
N SER A 215 -15.87 -27.32 4.00
CA SER A 215 -14.57 -27.41 4.69
C SER A 215 -14.65 -26.75 6.07
N ASP A 216 -13.92 -27.29 7.05
CA ASP A 216 -13.75 -26.69 8.38
C ASP A 216 -12.44 -25.88 8.48
N ARG A 217 -11.85 -25.49 7.35
CA ARG A 217 -10.62 -24.70 7.33
C ARG A 217 -10.91 -23.21 7.51
N ASP A 218 -10.09 -22.55 8.31
CA ASP A 218 -10.13 -21.11 8.49
C ASP A 218 -9.71 -20.37 7.21
N THR A 219 -10.09 -19.11 7.10
CA THR A 219 -9.72 -18.19 6.00
C THR A 219 -8.94 -16.98 6.52
N GLY A 220 -8.32 -17.12 7.66
CA GLY A 220 -7.72 -16.07 8.42
C GLY A 220 -6.24 -15.87 8.17
N PHE A 221 -5.61 -15.17 9.11
CA PHE A 221 -4.20 -14.81 9.01
C PHE A 221 -3.56 -14.61 10.38
N VAL A 222 -2.23 -14.64 10.37
CA VAL A 222 -1.37 -14.17 11.47
C VAL A 222 -0.27 -13.29 10.86
N LYS A 223 -0.09 -12.08 11.39
CA LYS A 223 1.01 -11.18 11.01
C LYS A 223 1.76 -10.69 12.24
N ASN A 224 3.08 -10.74 12.18
CA ASN A 224 3.98 -10.23 13.20
C ASN A 224 4.87 -9.16 12.61
N ASP A 225 5.20 -8.12 13.40
CA ASP A 225 6.15 -7.08 13.03
C ASP A 225 6.93 -6.66 14.28
N ILE A 226 8.25 -6.62 14.17
CA ILE A 226 9.16 -6.26 15.25
C ILE A 226 10.09 -5.17 14.74
N LEU A 227 10.23 -4.10 15.50
CA LEU A 227 11.08 -2.96 15.22
C LEU A 227 12.01 -2.69 16.41
N ALA A 228 13.27 -2.40 16.12
CA ALA A 228 14.22 -1.86 17.09
C ALA A 228 14.98 -0.68 16.47
N LYS A 229 15.07 0.42 17.19
CA LYS A 229 15.93 1.57 16.84
C LYS A 229 16.89 1.86 17.98
N VAL A 230 18.13 2.16 17.62
CA VAL A 230 19.15 2.64 18.56
C VAL A 230 19.84 3.84 17.94
N ARG A 231 19.87 4.96 18.67
CA ARG A 231 20.49 6.22 18.25
C ARG A 231 21.68 6.56 19.14
N PHE A 232 22.75 7.00 18.50
CA PHE A 232 23.94 7.50 19.15
C PHE A 232 24.10 8.98 18.81
N ASN A 233 24.15 9.84 19.83
CA ASN A 233 24.39 11.28 19.68
C ASN A 233 25.83 11.60 19.99
N SER A 234 26.41 12.57 19.27
CA SER A 234 27.72 13.14 19.57
C SER A 234 27.75 13.77 20.98
N ASP A 235 28.95 13.94 21.54
CA ASP A 235 29.13 14.71 22.78
C ASP A 235 28.75 16.19 22.55
N LYS A 236 28.14 16.83 23.55
CA LYS A 236 27.74 18.25 23.51
C LYS A 236 28.87 19.23 23.17
N ASN A 237 30.14 18.82 23.33
CA ASN A 237 31.32 19.60 22.99
C ASN A 237 31.98 19.15 21.66
N ALA A 238 31.35 18.27 20.91
CA ALA A 238 31.82 17.86 19.60
C ALA A 238 31.91 19.06 18.65
N ALA A 239 32.79 18.99 17.65
CA ALA A 239 32.94 20.06 16.64
C ALA A 239 31.68 20.22 15.78
N TYR A 240 30.96 19.13 15.58
CA TYR A 240 29.68 19.04 14.85
C TYR A 240 28.70 18.23 15.67
N ASP A 241 27.44 18.61 15.65
CA ASP A 241 26.37 17.78 16.18
C ASP A 241 26.05 16.65 15.19
N GLN A 242 26.08 15.41 15.69
CA GLN A 242 25.90 14.22 14.86
C GLN A 242 25.01 13.22 15.55
N GLU A 243 24.17 12.60 14.76
CA GLU A 243 23.28 11.50 15.18
C GLU A 243 23.47 10.32 14.24
N LEU A 244 23.67 9.13 14.81
CA LEU A 244 23.74 7.87 14.09
C LEU A 244 22.63 6.94 14.61
N GLU A 245 21.64 6.64 13.79
CA GLU A 245 20.55 5.75 14.13
C GLU A 245 20.65 4.44 13.33
N LEU A 246 20.56 3.31 14.03
CA LEU A 246 20.39 1.98 13.47
C LEU A 246 18.94 1.54 13.67
N LYS A 247 18.24 1.20 12.58
CA LYS A 247 16.92 0.58 12.55
C LYS A 247 17.03 -0.87 12.09
N LEU A 248 16.45 -1.77 12.86
CA LEU A 248 16.31 -3.19 12.53
C LEU A 248 14.84 -3.56 12.55
N LYS A 249 14.41 -4.31 11.55
CA LYS A 249 13.03 -4.75 11.43
C LYS A 249 12.92 -6.18 10.94
N TYR A 250 11.93 -6.89 11.45
CA TYR A 250 11.50 -8.21 11.02
C TYR A 250 9.98 -8.26 10.99
N SER A 251 9.41 -8.77 9.89
CA SER A 251 7.99 -9.11 9.86
C SER A 251 7.75 -10.42 9.12
N ASP A 252 6.74 -11.14 9.54
CA ASP A 252 6.23 -12.33 8.86
C ASP A 252 4.70 -12.31 8.80
N GLU A 253 4.16 -13.04 7.82
CA GLU A 253 2.74 -13.21 7.64
C GLU A 253 2.46 -14.60 7.07
N ASP A 254 1.43 -15.25 7.63
CA ASP A 254 0.80 -16.48 7.12
C ASP A 254 -0.70 -16.17 6.99
N SER A 255 -1.23 -16.18 5.75
CA SER A 255 -2.62 -15.78 5.48
C SER A 255 -3.26 -16.70 4.45
N ASP A 256 -4.48 -17.18 4.73
CA ASP A 256 -5.23 -18.08 3.87
C ASP A 256 -5.99 -17.31 2.77
N GLU A 257 -5.24 -16.45 2.03
CA GLU A 257 -5.76 -15.55 1.00
C GLU A 257 -5.88 -16.22 -0.36
N THR A 258 -6.96 -15.88 -1.08
CA THR A 258 -7.26 -16.39 -2.43
C THR A 258 -7.50 -15.28 -3.43
N TYR A 259 -7.28 -15.56 -4.73
CA TYR A 259 -7.79 -14.72 -5.82
C TYR A 259 -9.18 -15.16 -6.31
N MET A 260 -9.67 -16.31 -5.88
CA MET A 260 -10.94 -16.83 -6.33
C MET A 260 -12.09 -16.09 -5.64
N GLY A 261 -12.77 -15.21 -6.36
CA GLY A 261 -14.01 -14.59 -5.96
C GLY A 261 -15.23 -15.47 -6.26
N LEU A 262 -16.43 -14.94 -6.07
CA LEU A 262 -17.70 -15.61 -6.32
C LEU A 262 -18.31 -15.19 -7.66
N THR A 263 -19.07 -16.08 -8.29
CA THR A 263 -19.97 -15.70 -9.38
C THR A 263 -21.05 -14.74 -8.86
N ASP A 264 -21.67 -13.93 -9.74
CA ASP A 264 -22.73 -13.00 -9.33
C ASP A 264 -23.89 -13.71 -8.59
N ALA A 265 -24.22 -14.92 -9.00
CA ALA A 265 -25.29 -15.70 -8.41
C ALA A 265 -24.93 -16.20 -7.00
N ASP A 266 -23.70 -16.67 -6.79
CA ASP A 266 -23.25 -17.14 -5.49
C ASP A 266 -22.99 -15.99 -4.53
N PHE A 267 -22.44 -14.89 -5.00
CA PHE A 267 -22.30 -13.66 -4.23
C PHE A 267 -23.64 -13.11 -3.74
N ALA A 268 -24.68 -13.17 -4.58
CA ALA A 268 -26.02 -12.76 -4.20
C ALA A 268 -26.71 -13.73 -3.20
N ALA A 269 -26.27 -14.99 -3.17
CA ALA A 269 -26.78 -15.99 -2.24
C ALA A 269 -26.07 -15.94 -0.88
N ASP A 270 -24.74 -15.83 -0.89
CA ASP A 270 -23.88 -15.69 0.29
C ASP A 270 -22.56 -15.01 -0.12
N PRO A 271 -22.39 -13.70 0.18
CA PRO A 271 -21.19 -12.96 -0.22
C PRO A 271 -19.92 -13.38 0.53
N TYR A 272 -20.05 -14.11 1.64
CA TYR A 272 -18.94 -14.52 2.50
C TYR A 272 -18.50 -15.97 2.27
N ALA A 273 -19.13 -16.68 1.35
CA ALA A 273 -18.70 -18.01 0.94
C ALA A 273 -17.37 -17.99 0.19
N ARG A 274 -16.62 -19.09 0.24
CA ARG A 274 -15.45 -19.39 -0.61
C ARG A 274 -15.62 -20.77 -1.22
N TYR A 275 -15.22 -20.93 -2.48
CA TYR A 275 -15.29 -22.24 -3.12
C TYR A 275 -14.30 -23.23 -2.53
N SER A 276 -14.72 -24.49 -2.44
CA SER A 276 -13.91 -25.62 -1.95
C SER A 276 -12.57 -25.74 -2.70
N ALA A 277 -12.52 -25.36 -3.97
CA ALA A 277 -11.33 -25.38 -4.79
C ALA A 277 -10.21 -24.43 -4.27
N SER A 278 -10.53 -23.46 -3.42
CA SER A 278 -9.55 -22.51 -2.83
C SER A 278 -9.05 -22.93 -1.44
N GLN A 279 -9.38 -24.11 -0.95
CA GLN A 279 -9.07 -24.55 0.42
C GLN A 279 -7.58 -24.69 0.76
N LEU A 280 -6.71 -24.70 -0.24
CA LEU A 280 -5.26 -24.76 -0.06
C LEU A 280 -4.58 -23.39 -0.31
N ASP A 281 -5.34 -22.37 -0.69
CA ASP A 281 -4.78 -21.06 -0.99
C ASP A 281 -4.22 -20.44 0.29
N ASN A 282 -2.93 -20.08 0.23
CA ASN A 282 -2.21 -19.53 1.36
C ASN A 282 -1.05 -18.66 0.89
N MET A 283 -0.81 -17.57 1.59
CA MET A 283 0.32 -16.67 1.40
C MET A 283 1.22 -16.73 2.64
N ASP A 284 2.46 -17.10 2.43
CA ASP A 284 3.53 -17.02 3.44
C ASP A 284 4.54 -15.95 3.04
N THR A 285 4.92 -15.07 3.97
CA THR A 285 5.90 -14.00 3.71
C THR A 285 6.87 -13.79 4.85
N THR A 286 8.07 -13.34 4.52
CA THR A 286 9.06 -12.86 5.50
C THR A 286 9.75 -11.62 4.97
N HIS A 287 9.86 -10.57 5.80
CA HIS A 287 10.59 -9.35 5.50
C HIS A 287 11.62 -9.02 6.57
N LYS A 288 12.82 -8.62 6.15
CA LYS A 288 13.91 -8.16 7.02
C LYS A 288 14.46 -6.86 6.50
N GLN A 289 14.72 -5.92 7.40
CA GLN A 289 15.29 -4.63 7.06
C GLN A 289 16.41 -4.23 8.01
N VAL A 290 17.46 -3.66 7.43
CA VAL A 290 18.48 -2.90 8.15
C VAL A 290 18.56 -1.52 7.51
N GLN A 291 18.48 -0.47 8.33
CA GLN A 291 18.64 0.90 7.89
C GLN A 291 19.57 1.64 8.86
N ILE A 292 20.48 2.44 8.31
CA ILE A 292 21.40 3.28 9.06
C ILE A 292 21.20 4.72 8.59
N ASN A 293 20.86 5.59 9.50
CA ASN A 293 20.72 7.03 9.28
C ASN A 293 21.82 7.77 9.98
N HIS A 294 22.52 8.64 9.28
CA HIS A 294 23.56 9.50 9.84
C HIS A 294 23.27 10.95 9.49
N LEU A 295 22.96 11.74 10.50
CA LEU A 295 22.75 13.17 10.41
C LEU A 295 23.98 13.92 10.94
N ILE A 296 24.46 14.91 10.18
CA ILE A 296 25.50 15.85 10.60
C ILE A 296 24.93 17.26 10.49
N LYS A 297 24.85 17.98 11.60
CA LYS A 297 24.56 19.42 11.63
C LYS A 297 25.90 20.17 11.63
N ILE A 298 26.31 20.66 10.44
CA ILE A 298 27.63 21.30 10.27
C ILE A 298 27.64 22.69 10.95
N ASN A 299 26.54 23.39 10.83
CA ASN A 299 26.22 24.62 11.57
C ASN A 299 24.72 24.87 11.47
N GLY A 300 24.19 25.97 12.00
CA GLY A 300 22.76 26.27 11.96
C GLY A 300 22.15 26.44 10.54
N ARG A 301 22.91 26.20 9.47
CA ARG A 301 22.48 26.39 8.07
C ARG A 301 22.68 25.16 7.18
N PHE A 302 23.51 24.21 7.57
CA PHE A 302 23.86 23.05 6.72
C PHE A 302 23.64 21.77 7.49
N ASN A 303 22.72 20.94 7.01
CA ASN A 303 22.45 19.61 7.51
C ASN A 303 22.71 18.58 6.41
N LEU A 304 23.46 17.54 6.73
CA LEU A 304 23.73 16.43 5.82
C LEU A 304 23.15 15.16 6.40
N MET A 305 22.15 14.60 5.74
CA MET A 305 21.56 13.31 6.07
C MET A 305 22.03 12.25 5.10
N THR A 306 22.56 11.15 5.61
CA THR A 306 22.95 9.98 4.81
C THR A 306 22.23 8.74 5.33
N THR A 307 21.54 8.04 4.45
CA THR A 307 20.80 6.81 4.77
C THR A 307 21.31 5.66 3.92
N ALA A 308 21.72 4.57 4.56
CA ALA A 308 22.01 3.29 3.92
C ALA A 308 20.96 2.28 4.32
N TYR A 309 20.47 1.47 3.38
CA TYR A 309 19.41 0.49 3.65
C TYR A 309 19.60 -0.82 2.88
N TYR A 310 19.05 -1.87 3.48
CA TYR A 310 19.00 -3.22 2.94
C TYR A 310 17.68 -3.86 3.35
N ASN A 311 16.90 -4.33 2.38
CA ASN A 311 15.65 -5.05 2.56
C ASN A 311 15.74 -6.40 1.86
N ASP A 312 15.29 -7.44 2.54
CA ASP A 312 15.17 -8.81 2.06
C ASP A 312 13.72 -9.22 2.28
N PHE A 313 13.02 -9.58 1.22
CA PHE A 313 11.63 -10.01 1.27
C PHE A 313 11.44 -11.30 0.48
N SER A 314 10.86 -12.30 1.10
CA SER A 314 10.46 -13.54 0.44
C SER A 314 8.96 -13.77 0.60
N ARG A 315 8.34 -14.37 -0.42
CA ARG A 315 6.97 -14.80 -0.38
C ARG A 315 6.72 -16.04 -1.21
N ASN A 316 5.78 -16.85 -0.76
CA ASN A 316 5.15 -17.86 -1.59
C ASN A 316 3.62 -17.71 -1.49
N TRP A 317 2.98 -17.31 -2.58
CA TRP A 317 1.54 -17.36 -2.68
C TRP A 317 1.14 -18.64 -3.40
N TYR A 318 0.82 -19.66 -2.60
CA TYR A 318 0.30 -20.92 -3.08
C TYR A 318 -1.20 -20.77 -3.27
N LYS A 319 -1.68 -20.76 -4.52
CA LYS A 319 -3.06 -20.41 -4.82
C LYS A 319 -3.59 -21.10 -6.06
N THR A 320 -4.88 -21.40 -6.04
CA THR A 320 -5.60 -21.92 -7.19
C THR A 320 -5.56 -20.90 -8.33
N SER A 321 -5.03 -21.33 -9.47
CA SER A 321 -4.89 -20.52 -10.69
C SER A 321 -5.85 -20.96 -11.79
N LYS A 322 -6.13 -22.28 -11.88
CA LYS A 322 -7.08 -22.85 -12.84
C LYS A 322 -7.92 -23.92 -12.17
N VAL A 323 -9.16 -24.06 -12.66
CA VAL A 323 -10.06 -25.16 -12.32
C VAL A 323 -10.47 -25.88 -13.60
N GLY A 324 -10.55 -27.20 -13.56
CA GLY A 324 -10.82 -28.01 -14.73
C GLY A 324 -11.77 -29.14 -14.44
N LYS A 325 -12.30 -29.72 -15.52
CA LYS A 325 -13.14 -30.91 -15.50
C LYS A 325 -12.82 -31.85 -16.64
N MET A 326 -13.28 -33.09 -16.54
CA MET A 326 -13.21 -34.04 -17.65
C MET A 326 -14.13 -33.60 -18.79
N VAL A 327 -13.61 -33.60 -19.99
CA VAL A 327 -14.38 -33.35 -21.20
C VAL A 327 -14.08 -34.43 -22.25
N GLU A 328 -15.07 -34.77 -23.06
CA GLU A 328 -14.87 -35.62 -24.21
C GLU A 328 -14.25 -34.84 -25.35
N GLU A 329 -13.15 -35.34 -25.91
CA GLU A 329 -12.47 -34.77 -27.08
C GLU A 329 -12.47 -35.79 -28.21
N VAL A 330 -12.94 -35.34 -29.39
CA VAL A 330 -12.94 -36.16 -30.60
C VAL A 330 -11.60 -36.02 -31.31
N GLN A 331 -10.85 -37.11 -31.39
CA GLN A 331 -9.56 -37.17 -32.09
C GLN A 331 -9.74 -37.14 -33.61
N GLU A 332 -8.66 -36.85 -34.35
CA GLU A 332 -8.69 -36.81 -35.83
C GLU A 332 -9.12 -38.16 -36.47
N ASP A 333 -8.90 -39.27 -35.80
CA ASP A 333 -9.30 -40.60 -36.25
C ASP A 333 -10.76 -40.95 -35.93
N GLY A 334 -11.52 -40.02 -35.28
CA GLY A 334 -12.90 -40.18 -34.86
C GLY A 334 -13.07 -40.90 -33.52
N SER A 335 -11.99 -41.26 -32.80
CA SER A 335 -12.08 -41.78 -31.44
C SER A 335 -12.43 -40.67 -30.46
N VAL A 336 -13.16 -41.02 -29.41
CA VAL A 336 -13.48 -40.10 -28.31
C VAL A 336 -12.61 -40.48 -27.12
N ILE A 337 -11.92 -39.51 -26.57
CA ILE A 337 -11.12 -39.66 -25.32
C ILE A 337 -11.59 -38.68 -24.30
N GLU A 338 -11.47 -39.03 -23.02
CA GLU A 338 -11.68 -38.12 -21.93
C GLU A 338 -10.35 -37.42 -21.60
N VAL A 339 -10.38 -36.10 -21.50
CA VAL A 339 -9.21 -35.26 -21.14
C VAL A 339 -9.55 -34.28 -20.05
N LYS A 340 -8.60 -34.01 -19.15
CA LYS A 340 -8.71 -32.92 -18.20
C LYS A 340 -8.57 -31.58 -18.95
N LYS A 341 -9.60 -30.74 -18.91
CA LYS A 341 -9.56 -29.39 -19.49
C LYS A 341 -9.62 -28.37 -18.39
N PHE A 342 -8.55 -27.58 -18.29
CA PHE A 342 -8.42 -26.49 -17.33
C PHE A 342 -8.83 -25.15 -17.93
N SER A 343 -9.50 -24.32 -17.13
CA SER A 343 -9.83 -22.93 -17.43
C SER A 343 -9.24 -22.03 -16.34
N SER A 344 -8.68 -20.88 -16.72
CA SER A 344 -8.29 -19.86 -15.74
C SER A 344 -9.53 -19.28 -15.04
N LEU A 345 -9.34 -18.68 -13.88
CA LEU A 345 -10.46 -18.20 -13.05
C LEU A 345 -11.37 -17.23 -13.82
N GLY A 346 -10.79 -16.25 -14.52
CA GLY A 346 -11.54 -15.30 -15.35
C GLY A 346 -12.11 -15.85 -16.66
N SER A 347 -11.84 -17.12 -17.02
CA SER A 347 -12.25 -17.74 -18.29
C SER A 347 -13.02 -19.04 -18.08
N GLY A 348 -13.86 -19.10 -17.06
CA GLY A 348 -14.74 -20.23 -16.76
C GLY A 348 -14.27 -21.15 -15.64
N GLY A 349 -13.10 -20.92 -15.03
CA GLY A 349 -12.62 -21.71 -13.88
C GLY A 349 -13.46 -21.50 -12.63
N THR A 350 -13.89 -20.26 -12.39
CA THR A 350 -14.78 -19.91 -11.27
C THR A 350 -16.15 -20.57 -11.40
N GLU A 351 -16.72 -20.61 -12.59
CA GLU A 351 -17.98 -21.27 -12.89
C GLU A 351 -17.90 -22.79 -12.64
N ILE A 352 -16.78 -23.45 -13.02
CA ILE A 352 -16.57 -24.87 -12.74
C ILE A 352 -16.53 -25.12 -11.23
N ALA A 353 -15.86 -24.26 -10.45
CA ALA A 353 -15.82 -24.35 -9.00
C ALA A 353 -17.22 -24.15 -8.37
N SER A 354 -18.00 -23.19 -8.88
CA SER A 354 -19.39 -22.95 -8.50
C SER A 354 -20.29 -24.16 -8.77
N ASP A 355 -20.21 -24.72 -9.99
CA ASP A 355 -20.98 -25.89 -10.39
C ASP A 355 -20.67 -27.11 -9.51
N TYR A 356 -19.39 -27.30 -9.14
CA TYR A 356 -18.96 -28.37 -8.25
C TYR A 356 -19.52 -28.18 -6.83
N ASP A 357 -19.39 -27.02 -6.23
CA ASP A 357 -19.90 -26.76 -4.89
C ASP A 357 -21.44 -26.85 -4.80
N ARG A 358 -22.14 -26.64 -5.92
CA ARG A 358 -23.58 -26.85 -6.07
C ARG A 358 -23.97 -28.31 -6.36
N GLY A 359 -22.99 -29.20 -6.52
CA GLY A 359 -23.20 -30.62 -6.81
C GLY A 359 -23.59 -30.94 -8.26
N ALA A 360 -23.34 -30.03 -9.19
CA ALA A 360 -23.53 -30.27 -10.62
C ALA A 360 -22.39 -31.11 -11.23
N GLU A 361 -21.20 -31.01 -10.66
CA GLU A 361 -20.02 -31.83 -10.96
C GLU A 361 -19.69 -32.70 -9.74
N SER A 362 -19.32 -33.95 -9.94
CA SER A 362 -18.95 -34.88 -8.85
C SER A 362 -17.45 -34.91 -8.57
N GLU A 363 -16.65 -34.42 -9.49
CA GLU A 363 -15.20 -34.37 -9.42
C GLU A 363 -14.70 -33.22 -10.29
N ILE A 364 -13.77 -32.46 -9.78
CA ILE A 364 -13.07 -31.41 -10.53
C ILE A 364 -11.56 -31.48 -10.28
N TYR A 365 -10.82 -30.72 -11.05
CA TYR A 365 -9.35 -30.63 -10.96
C TYR A 365 -8.92 -29.19 -10.71
N ALA A 366 -7.89 -28.99 -9.92
CA ALA A 366 -7.34 -27.68 -9.65
C ALA A 366 -5.82 -27.63 -9.98
N GLN A 367 -5.38 -26.59 -10.65
CA GLN A 367 -3.98 -26.23 -10.72
C GLN A 367 -3.69 -25.17 -9.66
N VAL A 368 -2.87 -25.54 -8.67
CA VAL A 368 -2.45 -24.67 -7.59
C VAL A 368 -1.02 -24.22 -7.87
N LYS A 369 -0.87 -22.91 -8.07
CA LYS A 369 0.40 -22.28 -8.43
C LYS A 369 1.13 -21.80 -7.20
N ALA A 370 2.37 -22.27 -7.01
CA ALA A 370 3.31 -21.70 -6.08
C ALA A 370 3.97 -20.47 -6.70
N ASN A 371 3.43 -19.30 -6.37
CA ASN A 371 3.94 -18.02 -6.85
C ASN A 371 5.10 -17.55 -5.95
N SER A 372 6.17 -18.35 -5.91
CA SER A 372 7.35 -18.14 -5.09
C SER A 372 8.25 -17.06 -5.69
N ARG A 373 8.64 -16.08 -4.86
CA ARG A 373 9.54 -14.99 -5.22
C ARG A 373 10.37 -14.54 -4.06
N ASP A 374 11.66 -14.29 -4.33
CA ASP A 374 12.58 -13.65 -3.41
C ASP A 374 12.96 -12.28 -3.96
N TYR A 375 13.05 -11.28 -3.08
CA TYR A 375 13.33 -9.90 -3.45
C TYR A 375 14.47 -9.36 -2.60
N LEU A 376 15.30 -8.55 -3.23
CA LEU A 376 16.35 -7.78 -2.59
C LEU A 376 16.24 -6.33 -3.00
N SER A 377 16.33 -5.40 -2.04
CA SER A 377 16.39 -3.97 -2.30
C SER A 377 17.41 -3.32 -1.38
N LYS A 378 18.36 -2.56 -1.92
CA LYS A 378 19.41 -1.90 -1.16
C LYS A 378 19.80 -0.57 -1.79
N GLY A 379 20.34 0.34 -0.99
CA GLY A 379 20.78 1.63 -1.52
C GLY A 379 21.48 2.50 -0.51
N LEU A 380 21.99 3.60 -1.05
CA LEU A 380 22.61 4.69 -0.32
C LEU A 380 22.00 5.98 -0.83
N GLN A 381 21.49 6.81 0.07
CA GLN A 381 20.99 8.13 -0.27
C GLN A 381 21.60 9.19 0.64
N THR A 382 21.86 10.36 0.09
CA THR A 382 22.38 11.50 0.85
C THR A 382 21.64 12.75 0.43
N VAL A 383 21.20 13.54 1.42
CA VAL A 383 20.53 14.83 1.21
C VAL A 383 21.28 15.89 2.00
N LEU A 384 21.65 16.97 1.33
CA LEU A 384 22.21 18.18 1.90
C LEU A 384 21.13 19.26 1.92
N ASP A 385 20.71 19.66 3.13
CA ASP A 385 19.82 20.79 3.34
C ASP A 385 20.63 22.05 3.66
N ILE A 386 20.28 23.15 2.99
CA ILE A 386 20.95 24.45 3.14
C ILE A 386 19.89 25.53 3.38
N ASP A 387 19.93 26.15 4.54
CA ASP A 387 19.10 27.31 4.89
C ASP A 387 19.87 28.62 4.66
N LEU A 388 19.38 29.43 3.74
CA LEU A 388 19.96 30.71 3.35
C LEU A 388 18.96 31.87 3.58
N ASP A 389 18.34 31.94 4.71
CA ASP A 389 17.33 32.92 5.13
C ASP A 389 16.06 32.85 4.23
N ASP A 390 16.09 33.36 3.00
CA ASP A 390 14.96 33.36 2.05
C ASP A 390 14.91 32.11 1.16
N HIS A 391 15.98 31.29 1.14
CA HIS A 391 16.09 30.08 0.33
C HIS A 391 16.31 28.84 1.20
N GLN A 392 15.52 27.80 0.97
CA GLN A 392 15.74 26.45 1.53
C GLN A 392 16.10 25.51 0.39
N LEU A 393 17.40 25.25 0.25
CA LEU A 393 17.94 24.43 -0.83
C LEU A 393 18.14 23.00 -0.35
N LYS A 394 17.71 22.03 -1.17
CA LYS A 394 17.97 20.60 -0.97
C LYS A 394 18.68 20.02 -2.17
N PHE A 395 19.80 19.33 -1.93
CA PHE A 395 20.52 18.56 -2.94
C PHE A 395 20.55 17.11 -2.53
N GLY A 396 20.07 16.22 -3.36
CA GLY A 396 20.05 14.80 -3.05
C GLY A 396 20.65 13.92 -4.12
N VAL A 397 21.22 12.81 -3.68
CA VAL A 397 21.67 11.71 -4.52
C VAL A 397 21.22 10.41 -3.91
N ARG A 398 20.72 9.49 -4.74
CA ARG A 398 20.38 8.11 -4.36
C ARG A 398 20.94 7.14 -5.40
N TYR A 399 21.69 6.16 -4.94
CA TYR A 399 22.01 4.96 -5.68
C TYR A 399 21.19 3.80 -5.11
N HIS A 400 20.51 3.07 -5.98
CA HIS A 400 19.57 2.01 -5.61
C HIS A 400 19.76 0.80 -6.51
N GLU A 401 19.71 -0.37 -5.92
CA GLU A 401 19.64 -1.64 -6.63
C GLU A 401 18.46 -2.45 -6.08
N ASP A 402 17.66 -3.03 -6.96
CA ASP A 402 16.64 -4.00 -6.58
C ASP A 402 16.57 -5.20 -7.53
N GLU A 403 16.06 -6.31 -7.01
CA GLU A 403 15.98 -7.59 -7.71
C GLU A 403 14.75 -8.37 -7.26
N MET A 404 14.13 -9.07 -8.20
CA MET A 404 13.10 -10.09 -7.96
C MET A 404 13.52 -11.40 -8.62
N ASP A 405 13.83 -12.41 -7.81
CA ASP A 405 13.98 -13.80 -8.27
C ASP A 405 12.62 -14.49 -8.28
N ARG A 406 12.20 -14.95 -9.44
CA ARG A 406 10.94 -15.62 -9.68
C ARG A 406 11.17 -17.08 -10.04
N PHE A 407 10.81 -17.98 -9.10
CA PHE A 407 11.03 -19.43 -9.23
C PHE A 407 9.76 -20.20 -8.90
N GLN A 408 8.89 -20.42 -9.90
CA GLN A 408 7.51 -20.83 -9.74
C GLN A 408 7.24 -22.24 -10.29
N TRP A 409 6.20 -22.89 -9.74
CA TRP A 409 5.71 -24.19 -10.19
C TRP A 409 4.21 -24.31 -10.01
N VAL A 410 3.60 -25.34 -10.62
CA VAL A 410 2.18 -25.63 -10.53
C VAL A 410 1.98 -27.08 -10.11
N ASP A 411 1.27 -27.30 -9.02
CA ASP A 411 0.80 -28.61 -8.57
C ASP A 411 -0.60 -28.88 -9.10
N GLU A 412 -0.92 -30.14 -9.45
CA GLU A 412 -2.28 -30.53 -9.86
C GLU A 412 -2.96 -31.38 -8.78
N TYR A 413 -4.20 -31.05 -8.52
CA TYR A 413 -5.04 -31.70 -7.51
C TYR A 413 -6.34 -32.20 -8.13
N THR A 414 -6.85 -33.31 -7.58
CA THR A 414 -8.24 -33.75 -7.75
C THR A 414 -9.05 -33.37 -6.53
N LEU A 415 -10.23 -32.81 -6.73
CA LEU A 415 -11.27 -32.64 -5.72
C LEU A 415 -12.34 -33.71 -5.96
N ASP A 416 -12.48 -34.62 -5.02
CA ASP A 416 -13.41 -35.75 -5.10
C ASP A 416 -14.82 -35.38 -4.59
N GLN A 417 -15.75 -36.31 -4.64
CA GLN A 417 -17.15 -36.12 -4.20
C GLN A 417 -17.29 -35.78 -2.70
N ASP A 418 -16.23 -35.96 -1.90
CA ASP A 418 -16.17 -35.62 -0.47
C ASP A 418 -15.46 -34.28 -0.23
N TYR A 419 -15.26 -33.50 -1.28
CA TYR A 419 -14.59 -32.17 -1.29
C TYR A 419 -13.13 -32.21 -0.80
N GLN A 420 -12.47 -33.38 -0.88
CA GLN A 420 -11.07 -33.52 -0.48
C GLN A 420 -10.12 -33.24 -1.64
N MET A 421 -9.16 -32.33 -1.43
CA MET A 421 -8.10 -32.07 -2.40
C MET A 421 -6.97 -33.10 -2.23
N THR A 422 -6.74 -33.92 -3.25
CA THR A 422 -5.66 -34.91 -3.30
C THR A 422 -4.65 -34.52 -4.38
N LEU A 423 -3.36 -34.49 -4.05
CA LEU A 423 -2.30 -34.17 -4.99
C LEU A 423 -2.17 -35.30 -6.04
N ASP A 424 -2.36 -34.97 -7.30
CA ASP A 424 -2.18 -35.90 -8.43
C ASP A 424 -0.76 -35.80 -9.01
N VAL A 425 -0.33 -34.57 -9.30
CA VAL A 425 0.97 -34.31 -9.92
C VAL A 425 1.67 -33.19 -9.15
N ALA A 426 2.81 -33.50 -8.55
CA ALA A 426 3.67 -32.49 -7.95
C ALA A 426 4.41 -31.73 -9.06
N GLY A 427 4.32 -30.41 -9.04
CA GLY A 427 5.03 -29.54 -9.96
C GLY A 427 6.54 -29.56 -9.77
N VAL A 428 7.26 -29.36 -10.86
CA VAL A 428 8.71 -29.22 -10.80
C VAL A 428 9.05 -27.76 -10.48
N HIS A 429 9.74 -27.50 -9.38
CA HIS A 429 10.09 -26.15 -8.96
C HIS A 429 10.86 -25.40 -10.04
N GLY A 430 10.39 -24.21 -10.41
CA GLY A 430 10.95 -23.38 -11.47
C GLY A 430 10.36 -23.64 -12.87
N ALA A 431 9.58 -24.72 -13.08
CA ALA A 431 9.08 -25.07 -14.41
C ALA A 431 8.02 -24.10 -14.96
N ASP A 432 7.29 -23.39 -14.08
CA ASP A 432 6.31 -22.37 -14.51
C ASP A 432 6.99 -21.02 -14.78
N SER A 433 8.00 -20.67 -14.00
CA SER A 433 8.81 -19.46 -14.22
C SER A 433 10.16 -19.58 -13.52
N ASN A 434 11.23 -19.24 -14.23
CA ASN A 434 12.62 -19.35 -13.78
C ASN A 434 13.43 -18.14 -14.29
N ARG A 435 13.24 -16.96 -13.65
CA ARG A 435 13.85 -15.72 -14.10
C ARG A 435 14.20 -14.77 -12.98
N ILE A 436 15.14 -13.88 -13.25
CA ILE A 436 15.50 -12.75 -12.40
C ILE A 436 15.21 -11.44 -13.16
N ASP A 437 14.46 -10.55 -12.54
CA ASP A 437 14.24 -9.17 -12.96
C ASP A 437 15.01 -8.26 -11.99
N SER A 438 15.84 -7.34 -12.49
CA SER A 438 16.67 -6.45 -11.67
C SER A 438 16.70 -5.04 -12.19
N ALA A 439 17.04 -4.10 -11.31
CA ALA A 439 17.25 -2.69 -11.64
C ALA A 439 18.43 -2.10 -10.89
N GLU A 440 19.18 -1.23 -11.58
CA GLU A 440 20.14 -0.30 -10.99
C GLU A 440 19.70 1.12 -11.33
N ALA A 441 19.66 2.03 -10.35
CA ALA A 441 19.20 3.38 -10.54
C ALA A 441 20.07 4.41 -9.81
N LEU A 442 20.43 5.48 -10.52
CA LEU A 442 21.04 6.68 -9.98
C LEU A 442 20.03 7.83 -10.09
N ALA A 443 19.64 8.39 -8.95
CA ALA A 443 18.80 9.58 -8.91
C ALA A 443 19.53 10.77 -8.31
N LEU A 444 19.40 11.91 -8.96
CA LEU A 444 19.96 13.21 -8.51
C LEU A 444 18.79 14.20 -8.44
N PHE A 445 18.74 15.02 -7.41
CA PHE A 445 17.76 16.11 -7.36
C PHE A 445 18.34 17.39 -6.74
N VAL A 446 17.75 18.49 -7.17
CA VAL A 446 17.88 19.81 -6.54
C VAL A 446 16.49 20.40 -6.38
N HIS A 447 16.26 20.99 -5.24
CA HIS A 447 15.01 21.70 -4.93
C HIS A 447 15.33 22.99 -4.20
N ASP A 448 14.66 24.07 -4.54
CA ASP A 448 14.74 25.37 -3.87
C ASP A 448 13.33 25.84 -3.50
N GLU A 449 13.13 26.11 -2.24
CA GLU A 449 12.01 26.87 -1.74
C GLU A 449 12.46 28.31 -1.48
N TYR A 450 11.98 29.24 -2.30
CA TYR A 450 12.32 30.65 -2.21
C TYR A 450 11.14 31.48 -1.70
N THR A 451 11.31 32.10 -0.54
CA THR A 451 10.34 33.00 0.07
C THR A 451 10.57 34.46 -0.37
N LEU A 452 9.60 35.03 -1.07
CA LEU A 452 9.62 36.41 -1.53
C LEU A 452 8.37 37.18 -1.05
N GLY A 453 8.46 37.76 0.13
CA GLY A 453 7.32 38.43 0.77
C GLY A 453 6.17 37.44 1.02
N ASN A 454 5.03 37.63 0.35
CA ASN A 454 3.88 36.72 0.49
C ASN A 454 3.93 35.54 -0.51
N PHE A 455 4.93 35.44 -1.35
CA PHE A 455 5.10 34.35 -2.29
C PHE A 455 6.10 33.31 -1.76
N ILE A 456 5.79 32.05 -1.93
CA ILE A 456 6.72 30.95 -1.79
C ILE A 456 6.82 30.29 -3.18
N ILE A 457 7.99 30.23 -3.74
CA ILE A 457 8.28 29.67 -5.05
C ILE A 457 9.08 28.39 -4.83
N ASN A 458 8.53 27.26 -5.24
CA ASN A 458 9.20 25.97 -5.18
C ASN A 458 9.61 25.54 -6.59
N ALA A 459 10.90 25.35 -6.80
CA ALA A 459 11.45 24.89 -8.06
C ALA A 459 12.27 23.62 -7.82
N GLY A 460 11.94 22.56 -8.52
CA GLY A 460 12.59 21.26 -8.42
C GLY A 460 13.04 20.74 -9.77
N LEU A 461 14.17 20.02 -9.75
CA LEU A 461 14.63 19.25 -10.90
C LEU A 461 15.22 17.94 -10.39
N ARG A 462 14.69 16.83 -10.89
CA ARG A 462 15.17 15.48 -10.62
C ARG A 462 15.66 14.84 -11.92
N TYR A 463 16.73 14.09 -11.85
CA TYR A 463 17.25 13.25 -12.92
C TYR A 463 17.31 11.81 -12.42
N GLU A 464 16.85 10.87 -13.24
CA GLU A 464 17.00 9.44 -13.01
C GLU A 464 17.71 8.79 -14.19
N ASP A 465 18.66 7.90 -13.91
CA ASP A 465 19.33 7.02 -14.86
C ASP A 465 19.11 5.59 -14.35
N ILE A 466 18.39 4.78 -15.12
CA ILE A 466 17.88 3.49 -14.70
C ILE A 466 18.27 2.43 -15.71
N THR A 467 18.92 1.36 -15.26
CA THR A 467 19.15 0.15 -16.04
C THR A 467 18.24 -0.94 -15.53
N LEU A 468 17.45 -1.54 -16.42
CA LEU A 468 16.50 -2.63 -16.16
C LEU A 468 16.99 -3.88 -16.90
N GLU A 469 17.10 -5.01 -16.21
CA GLU A 469 17.55 -6.27 -16.82
C GLU A 469 16.60 -7.42 -16.46
N ARG A 470 16.42 -8.33 -17.42
CA ARG A 470 15.77 -9.62 -17.19
C ARG A 470 16.65 -10.75 -17.69
N HIS A 471 16.89 -11.72 -16.82
CA HIS A 471 17.55 -12.97 -17.11
C HIS A 471 16.54 -14.10 -16.98
N ASP A 472 16.26 -14.83 -18.06
CA ASP A 472 15.30 -15.93 -18.09
C ASP A 472 15.99 -17.23 -18.53
N TRP A 473 16.01 -18.23 -17.64
CA TRP A 473 16.62 -19.54 -17.88
C TRP A 473 15.64 -20.61 -18.35
N LYS A 474 14.32 -20.34 -18.27
CA LYS A 474 13.27 -21.30 -18.63
C LYS A 474 13.53 -22.68 -18.05
N ASP A 475 13.81 -23.67 -18.92
CA ASP A 475 13.95 -25.08 -18.55
C ASP A 475 15.29 -25.44 -17.86
N ASP A 476 16.28 -24.56 -17.86
CA ASP A 476 17.52 -24.76 -17.07
C ASP A 476 17.28 -24.40 -15.59
N LEU A 477 16.59 -25.28 -14.86
CA LEU A 477 16.17 -25.06 -13.48
C LEU A 477 17.34 -24.90 -12.50
N ALA A 478 18.51 -25.38 -12.86
CA ALA A 478 19.73 -25.26 -12.05
C ALA A 478 20.53 -24.00 -12.36
N ARG A 479 20.12 -23.22 -13.40
CA ARG A 479 20.80 -21.99 -13.85
C ARG A 479 22.29 -22.19 -14.09
N THR A 480 22.64 -23.31 -14.71
CA THR A 480 24.03 -23.71 -14.95
C THR A 480 24.59 -23.18 -16.26
N GLN A 481 23.73 -22.70 -17.13
CA GLN A 481 24.04 -22.12 -18.42
C GLN A 481 23.70 -20.63 -18.42
N ASP A 482 24.14 -19.91 -19.46
CA ASP A 482 23.69 -18.55 -19.70
C ASP A 482 22.17 -18.52 -19.89
N PRO A 483 21.49 -17.43 -19.47
CA PRO A 483 20.05 -17.30 -19.65
C PRO A 483 19.66 -17.46 -21.12
N VAL A 484 18.56 -18.15 -21.35
CA VAL A 484 18.00 -18.36 -22.72
C VAL A 484 17.54 -17.03 -23.33
N LYS A 485 17.06 -16.12 -22.47
CA LYS A 485 16.71 -14.75 -22.85
C LYS A 485 17.35 -13.80 -21.84
N HIS A 486 18.09 -12.83 -22.36
CA HIS A 486 18.59 -11.68 -21.61
C HIS A 486 18.11 -10.41 -22.31
N THR A 487 17.39 -9.57 -21.58
CA THR A 487 16.95 -8.26 -22.06
C THR A 487 17.52 -7.18 -21.16
N LYS A 488 17.92 -6.07 -21.77
CA LYS A 488 18.43 -4.89 -21.07
C LYS A 488 17.79 -3.64 -21.65
N ASN A 489 17.21 -2.81 -20.81
CA ASN A 489 16.70 -1.50 -21.16
C ASN A 489 17.35 -0.45 -20.27
N THR A 490 17.69 0.71 -20.81
CA THR A 490 18.22 1.85 -20.07
C THR A 490 17.36 3.07 -20.36
N VAL A 491 16.85 3.68 -19.29
CA VAL A 491 15.97 4.85 -19.33
C VAL A 491 16.63 5.98 -18.57
N ASP A 492 16.69 7.17 -19.17
CA ASP A 492 17.09 8.40 -18.49
C ASP A 492 16.00 9.47 -18.63
N VAL A 493 15.67 10.14 -17.52
CA VAL A 493 14.58 11.09 -17.49
C VAL A 493 14.89 12.32 -16.63
N TRP A 494 14.44 13.48 -17.12
CA TRP A 494 14.45 14.76 -16.38
C TRP A 494 13.04 15.10 -15.95
N LEU A 495 12.87 15.37 -14.65
CA LEU A 495 11.60 15.61 -13.99
C LEU A 495 11.57 17.02 -13.38
N PRO A 496 11.23 18.05 -14.17
CA PRO A 496 11.08 19.40 -13.65
C PRO A 496 9.77 19.57 -12.87
N SER A 497 9.79 20.44 -11.87
CA SER A 497 8.63 20.90 -11.13
C SER A 497 8.74 22.39 -10.81
N LEU A 498 7.60 23.08 -10.84
CA LEU A 498 7.49 24.47 -10.43
C LEU A 498 6.14 24.68 -9.75
N ALA A 499 6.15 25.24 -8.55
CA ALA A 499 4.94 25.57 -7.85
C ALA A 499 5.06 26.93 -7.17
N LEU A 500 3.92 27.60 -7.05
CA LEU A 500 3.77 28.90 -6.46
C LEU A 500 2.69 28.86 -5.37
N THR A 501 3.07 29.30 -4.19
CA THR A 501 2.16 29.54 -3.07
C THR A 501 2.08 31.04 -2.81
N TYR A 502 0.86 31.60 -2.66
CA TYR A 502 0.64 33.01 -2.33
C TYR A 502 -0.16 33.13 -1.05
N ARG A 503 0.45 33.63 0.00
CA ARG A 503 -0.19 33.93 1.29
C ARG A 503 -0.98 35.22 1.15
N VAL A 504 -2.31 35.12 0.99
CA VAL A 504 -3.22 36.28 0.91
C VAL A 504 -3.26 36.99 2.26
N ASN A 505 -3.33 36.19 3.33
CA ASN A 505 -3.22 36.60 4.72
C ASN A 505 -2.75 35.39 5.57
N GLU A 506 -2.81 35.49 6.90
CA GLU A 506 -2.41 34.43 7.83
C GLU A 506 -3.29 33.16 7.73
N GLU A 507 -4.52 33.29 7.23
CA GLU A 507 -5.50 32.20 7.17
C GLU A 507 -5.67 31.62 5.75
N LEU A 508 -5.50 32.44 4.68
CA LEU A 508 -5.80 32.07 3.30
C LEU A 508 -4.56 32.03 2.43
N VAL A 509 -4.36 30.89 1.81
CA VAL A 509 -3.28 30.59 0.87
C VAL A 509 -3.85 30.16 -0.46
N LEU A 510 -3.33 30.70 -1.56
CA LEU A 510 -3.58 30.22 -2.92
C LEU A 510 -2.34 29.46 -3.39
N LEU A 511 -2.54 28.36 -4.10
CA LEU A 511 -1.48 27.53 -4.62
C LEU A 511 -1.72 27.12 -6.07
N GLY A 512 -0.64 26.89 -6.79
CA GLY A 512 -0.72 26.34 -8.14
C GLY A 512 0.64 25.85 -8.60
N GLY A 513 0.65 24.87 -9.49
CA GLY A 513 1.90 24.31 -9.95
C GLY A 513 1.79 23.37 -11.13
N ILE A 514 2.94 23.00 -11.65
CA ILE A 514 3.13 22.06 -12.75
C ILE A 514 4.30 21.12 -12.41
N GLN A 515 4.14 19.83 -12.72
CA GLN A 515 5.17 18.83 -12.46
C GLN A 515 5.14 17.76 -13.54
N LYS A 516 6.31 17.29 -13.99
CA LYS A 516 6.44 16.09 -14.81
C LYS A 516 6.52 14.86 -13.88
N GLY A 517 5.55 13.95 -14.01
CA GLY A 517 5.53 12.65 -13.36
C GLY A 517 6.13 11.58 -14.27
N PHE A 518 6.53 10.45 -13.69
CA PHE A 518 7.23 9.39 -14.37
C PHE A 518 6.99 8.04 -13.70
N ALA A 519 6.98 6.96 -14.52
CA ALA A 519 7.13 5.59 -14.06
C ALA A 519 7.96 4.78 -15.07
N PRO A 520 9.01 4.05 -14.61
CA PRO A 520 9.85 3.27 -15.52
C PRO A 520 9.07 2.09 -16.11
N PRO A 521 9.46 1.61 -17.32
CA PRO A 521 8.89 0.40 -17.91
C PRO A 521 9.26 -0.85 -17.10
N ALA A 522 8.57 -1.96 -17.37
CA ALA A 522 8.92 -3.26 -16.78
C ALA A 522 10.17 -3.86 -17.45
N PRO A 523 11.03 -4.58 -16.69
CA PRO A 523 12.11 -5.38 -17.28
C PRO A 523 11.56 -6.41 -18.28
N GLY A 524 12.30 -6.65 -19.36
CA GLY A 524 11.94 -7.70 -20.34
C GLY A 524 11.46 -7.19 -21.69
N ASN A 525 11.27 -5.90 -21.84
CA ASN A 525 11.06 -5.22 -23.12
C ASN A 525 12.20 -4.22 -23.37
N GLU A 526 12.98 -4.41 -24.42
CA GLU A 526 14.15 -3.58 -24.76
C GLU A 526 13.76 -2.24 -25.39
N GLU A 527 12.55 -2.14 -25.93
CA GLU A 527 12.03 -0.98 -26.66
C GLU A 527 10.86 -0.29 -25.93
N ALA A 528 10.60 -0.65 -24.66
CA ALA A 528 9.53 -0.01 -23.92
C ALA A 528 9.94 1.41 -23.48
N ASP A 529 9.14 2.38 -23.88
CA ASP A 529 9.22 3.73 -23.39
C ASP A 529 8.69 3.81 -21.95
N ASP A 530 9.07 4.85 -21.23
CA ASP A 530 8.55 5.15 -19.91
C ASP A 530 7.15 5.78 -19.97
N GLU A 531 6.41 5.63 -18.88
CA GLU A 531 5.17 6.36 -18.65
C GLU A 531 5.51 7.76 -18.15
N GLU A 532 4.98 8.78 -18.80
CA GLU A 532 5.15 10.17 -18.40
C GLU A 532 3.78 10.83 -18.13
N SER A 533 3.77 11.84 -17.28
CA SER A 533 2.60 12.69 -17.10
C SER A 533 3.01 14.15 -16.88
N ILE A 534 2.17 15.08 -17.36
CA ILE A 534 2.25 16.49 -16.97
C ILE A 534 1.07 16.80 -16.07
N ASN A 535 1.38 17.12 -14.82
CA ASN A 535 0.39 17.35 -13.78
C ASN A 535 0.27 18.84 -13.50
N TYR A 536 -0.97 19.37 -13.56
CA TYR A 536 -1.31 20.76 -13.24
C TYR A 536 -2.20 20.79 -12.01
N GLU A 537 -1.95 21.72 -11.11
CA GLU A 537 -2.73 21.93 -9.90
C GLU A 537 -3.04 23.42 -9.71
N LEU A 538 -4.24 23.69 -9.21
CA LEU A 538 -4.65 25.01 -8.76
C LEU A 538 -5.58 24.87 -7.57
N GLY A 539 -5.30 25.55 -6.47
CA GLY A 539 -6.09 25.38 -5.28
C GLY A 539 -6.00 26.53 -4.29
N LEU A 540 -6.69 26.33 -3.19
CA LEU A 540 -6.67 27.22 -2.04
C LEU A 540 -6.71 26.43 -0.75
N ARG A 541 -6.10 26.98 0.32
CA ARG A 541 -6.21 26.51 1.70
C ARG A 541 -6.63 27.65 2.60
N TYR A 542 -7.55 27.36 3.50
CA TYR A 542 -8.00 28.27 4.54
C TYR A 542 -7.88 27.59 5.90
N ASN A 543 -7.14 28.18 6.81
CA ASN A 543 -6.90 27.67 8.15
C ASN A 543 -7.06 28.77 9.18
N ASN A 544 -7.92 28.53 10.19
CA ASN A 544 -7.95 29.32 11.43
C ASN A 544 -8.14 28.38 12.62
N GLU A 545 -8.34 28.93 13.82
CA GLU A 545 -8.46 28.15 15.06
C GLU A 545 -9.55 27.05 15.05
N SER A 546 -10.58 27.17 14.20
CA SER A 546 -11.74 26.27 14.23
C SER A 546 -12.04 25.63 12.87
N LEU A 547 -11.66 26.27 11.77
CA LEU A 547 -11.95 25.83 10.42
C LEU A 547 -10.66 25.60 9.64
N HIS A 548 -10.50 24.42 9.10
CA HIS A 548 -9.56 24.15 8.03
C HIS A 548 -10.33 23.71 6.77
N ALA A 549 -9.94 24.24 5.63
CA ALA A 549 -10.55 23.89 4.37
C ALA A 549 -9.53 23.96 3.23
N GLU A 550 -9.58 22.99 2.35
CA GLU A 550 -8.77 22.93 1.14
C GLU A 550 -9.63 22.55 -0.05
N ALA A 551 -9.36 23.17 -1.19
CA ALA A 551 -9.93 22.77 -2.47
C ALA A 551 -8.83 22.86 -3.54
N ILE A 552 -8.56 21.75 -4.24
CA ILE A 552 -7.54 21.64 -5.27
C ILE A 552 -8.18 21.03 -6.52
N ALA A 553 -8.19 21.79 -7.62
CA ALA A 553 -8.47 21.25 -8.95
C ALA A 553 -7.16 20.73 -9.56
N PHE A 554 -7.21 19.57 -10.20
CA PHE A 554 -6.09 18.98 -10.86
C PHE A 554 -6.41 18.53 -12.28
N PHE A 555 -5.38 18.50 -13.12
CA PHE A 555 -5.41 17.97 -14.47
C PHE A 555 -4.09 17.25 -14.73
N SER A 556 -4.16 15.99 -15.17
CA SER A 556 -3.02 15.17 -15.52
C SER A 556 -3.16 14.67 -16.95
N ASP A 557 -2.17 14.98 -17.76
CA ASP A 557 -2.03 14.57 -19.15
C ASP A 557 -0.94 13.49 -19.22
N TYR A 558 -1.35 12.26 -19.51
CA TYR A 558 -0.48 11.09 -19.56
C TYR A 558 -0.10 10.77 -20.97
N ASP A 559 1.21 10.49 -21.15
CA ASP A 559 1.75 9.84 -22.35
C ASP A 559 2.25 8.44 -21.97
N ASN A 560 2.01 7.46 -22.85
CA ASN A 560 2.38 6.06 -22.66
C ASN A 560 1.88 5.44 -21.33
N MET A 561 0.63 5.67 -20.93
CA MET A 561 0.11 5.07 -19.70
C MET A 561 0.27 3.55 -19.73
N HIS A 562 0.97 3.00 -18.72
CA HIS A 562 1.25 1.58 -18.65
C HIS A 562 0.14 0.79 -17.96
N GLY A 563 -0.26 -0.33 -18.57
CA GLY A 563 -1.03 -1.41 -17.95
C GLY A 563 -0.20 -2.67 -17.85
N ASN A 564 -0.05 -3.23 -16.67
CA ASN A 564 0.70 -4.46 -16.46
C ASN A 564 -0.24 -5.66 -16.42
N CYS A 565 0.02 -6.63 -17.28
CA CYS A 565 -0.73 -7.87 -17.30
C CYS A 565 -0.34 -8.72 -16.10
N THR A 566 -1.24 -8.82 -15.15
CA THR A 566 -1.08 -9.65 -13.95
C THR A 566 -2.25 -10.63 -13.84
N VAL A 567 -2.06 -11.70 -13.06
CA VAL A 567 -3.17 -12.63 -12.77
C VAL A 567 -4.31 -11.89 -12.06
N SER A 568 -4.03 -10.89 -11.23
CA SER A 568 -5.06 -10.09 -10.56
C SER A 568 -5.85 -9.16 -11.50
N GLN A 569 -5.42 -8.97 -12.74
CA GLN A 569 -6.08 -8.13 -13.74
C GLN A 569 -6.70 -8.94 -14.89
N ASN A 570 -7.09 -10.17 -14.64
CA ASN A 570 -7.72 -11.08 -15.59
C ASN A 570 -6.93 -11.41 -16.85
N CYS A 571 -5.63 -11.25 -16.83
CA CYS A 571 -4.84 -11.57 -18.00
C CYS A 571 -4.76 -13.06 -18.28
N ALA A 572 -4.84 -13.46 -19.55
CA ALA A 572 -4.52 -14.80 -19.98
C ALA A 572 -3.11 -15.20 -19.56
N ASP A 573 -2.91 -16.46 -19.13
CA ASP A 573 -1.66 -16.92 -18.54
C ASP A 573 -0.42 -16.66 -19.40
N GLU A 574 -0.54 -16.78 -20.72
CA GLU A 574 0.53 -16.52 -21.68
C GLU A 574 0.97 -15.05 -21.72
N ASN A 575 0.11 -14.12 -21.29
CA ASN A 575 0.38 -12.68 -21.28
C ASN A 575 0.85 -12.18 -19.91
N VAL A 576 0.78 -13.01 -18.85
CA VAL A 576 1.15 -12.59 -17.49
C VAL A 576 2.61 -12.17 -17.39
N GLY A 577 2.82 -10.92 -17.03
CA GLY A 577 4.13 -10.27 -16.94
C GLY A 577 4.52 -9.46 -18.16
N GLU A 578 3.61 -9.34 -19.15
CA GLU A 578 3.72 -8.37 -20.24
C GLU A 578 3.18 -7.01 -19.77
N GLN A 579 3.74 -5.95 -20.37
CA GLN A 579 3.29 -4.57 -20.16
C GLN A 579 2.72 -4.03 -21.46
N TYR A 580 1.57 -3.39 -21.37
CA TYR A 580 0.87 -2.75 -22.49
C TYR A 580 0.84 -1.24 -22.30
N ASN A 581 0.74 -0.53 -23.41
CA ASN A 581 0.71 0.93 -23.46
C ASN A 581 -0.68 1.36 -23.95
N ALA A 582 -1.36 2.23 -23.16
CA ALA A 582 -2.65 2.83 -23.50
C ALA A 582 -2.53 4.09 -24.37
N GLY A 583 -1.30 4.57 -24.62
CA GLY A 583 -1.09 5.86 -25.26
C GLY A 583 -1.47 7.02 -24.34
N GLU A 584 -2.18 8.01 -24.92
CA GLU A 584 -2.55 9.26 -24.21
C GLU A 584 -3.83 9.07 -23.39
N VAL A 585 -3.80 9.54 -22.13
CA VAL A 585 -4.93 9.52 -21.20
C VAL A 585 -5.02 10.86 -20.48
N GLU A 586 -6.21 11.43 -20.37
CA GLU A 586 -6.49 12.60 -19.54
C GLU A 586 -7.19 12.21 -18.25
N VAL A 587 -6.76 12.81 -17.14
CA VAL A 587 -7.44 12.71 -15.85
C VAL A 587 -7.60 14.10 -15.25
N LYS A 588 -8.81 14.45 -14.84
CA LYS A 588 -9.10 15.75 -14.21
C LYS A 588 -10.04 15.58 -13.03
N GLY A 589 -9.96 16.49 -12.07
CA GLY A 589 -10.82 16.38 -10.91
C GLY A 589 -10.73 17.54 -9.93
N LEU A 590 -11.47 17.35 -8.86
CA LEU A 590 -11.55 18.28 -7.74
C LEU A 590 -11.40 17.51 -6.43
N GLU A 591 -10.45 17.93 -5.62
CA GLU A 591 -10.20 17.43 -4.28
C GLU A 591 -10.64 18.48 -3.27
N VAL A 592 -11.46 18.10 -2.29
CA VAL A 592 -11.94 19.00 -1.22
C VAL A 592 -11.75 18.30 0.12
N LYS A 593 -11.13 19.00 1.07
CA LYS A 593 -11.09 18.61 2.49
C LYS A 593 -11.52 19.79 3.33
N ALA A 594 -12.42 19.57 4.28
CA ALA A 594 -12.87 20.62 5.20
C ALA A 594 -13.15 20.03 6.57
N GLY A 595 -12.69 20.68 7.62
CA GLY A 595 -12.97 20.31 8.99
C GLY A 595 -13.33 21.54 9.84
N TYR A 596 -14.25 21.34 10.76
CA TYR A 596 -14.69 22.38 11.69
C TYR A 596 -14.88 21.80 13.10
N GLU A 597 -14.39 22.51 14.09
CA GLU A 597 -14.57 22.17 15.50
C GLU A 597 -15.63 23.07 16.16
N PHE A 598 -16.82 22.48 16.42
CA PHE A 598 -17.86 23.16 17.17
C PHE A 598 -17.63 23.01 18.67
N LYS A 599 -17.82 24.12 19.42
CA LYS A 599 -17.82 24.10 20.89
C LYS A 599 -19.26 24.15 21.38
N LEU A 600 -19.77 23.04 21.91
CA LEU A 600 -21.14 22.91 22.42
C LEU A 600 -21.13 22.71 23.94
N ALA A 601 -21.23 23.81 24.69
CA ALA A 601 -21.09 23.84 26.14
C ALA A 601 -19.73 23.26 26.60
N THR A 602 -19.71 22.06 27.18
CA THR A 602 -18.49 21.36 27.64
C THR A 602 -17.99 20.32 26.61
N LEU A 603 -18.68 20.16 25.48
CA LEU A 603 -18.31 19.19 24.46
C LEU A 603 -17.62 19.88 23.29
N LEU A 604 -16.62 19.20 22.72
CA LEU A 604 -16.10 19.50 21.38
C LEU A 604 -16.77 18.56 20.37
N VAL A 605 -17.12 19.11 19.22
CA VAL A 605 -17.75 18.37 18.10
C VAL A 605 -16.93 18.62 16.86
N PRO A 606 -15.84 17.85 16.65
CA PRO A 606 -15.10 17.89 15.39
C PRO A 606 -15.95 17.26 14.29
N VAL A 607 -15.92 17.88 13.11
CA VAL A 607 -16.59 17.42 11.89
C VAL A 607 -15.63 17.57 10.74
N ASP A 608 -15.40 16.49 9.98
CA ASP A 608 -14.50 16.45 8.84
C ASP A 608 -15.25 15.94 7.61
N LEU A 609 -14.98 16.55 6.47
CA LEU A 609 -15.49 16.19 5.15
C LEU A 609 -14.32 16.06 4.19
N THR A 610 -14.25 14.94 3.49
CA THR A 610 -13.35 14.71 2.35
C THR A 610 -14.21 14.36 1.14
N TYR A 611 -13.97 15.02 0.02
CA TYR A 611 -14.67 14.76 -1.23
C TYR A 611 -13.69 14.76 -2.40
N THR A 612 -13.86 13.82 -3.30
CA THR A 612 -13.12 13.73 -4.56
C THR A 612 -14.09 13.54 -5.72
N PHE A 613 -13.90 14.33 -6.76
CA PHE A 613 -14.45 14.12 -8.09
C PHE A 613 -13.30 13.79 -9.04
N THR A 614 -13.44 12.73 -9.84
CA THR A 614 -12.43 12.30 -10.83
C THR A 614 -13.15 11.95 -12.13
N ASP A 615 -12.65 12.48 -13.24
CA ASP A 615 -13.13 12.20 -14.59
C ASP A 615 -11.91 11.77 -15.43
N THR A 616 -12.03 10.66 -16.16
CA THR A 616 -10.94 10.03 -16.90
C THR A 616 -11.34 9.77 -18.35
N GLU A 617 -10.39 9.89 -19.28
CA GLU A 617 -10.67 9.67 -20.71
C GLU A 617 -9.45 9.11 -21.45
N PHE A 618 -9.63 8.02 -22.18
CA PHE A 618 -8.65 7.57 -23.18
C PHE A 618 -8.71 8.47 -24.43
N LEU A 619 -7.59 9.03 -24.82
CA LEU A 619 -7.52 9.94 -25.99
C LEU A 619 -7.25 9.23 -27.30
N ASN A 620 -6.90 7.95 -27.26
CA ASN A 620 -6.61 7.10 -28.43
C ASN A 620 -7.52 5.87 -28.43
N SER A 621 -7.80 5.32 -29.64
CA SER A 621 -8.40 4.00 -29.78
C SER A 621 -7.32 2.96 -30.03
N PHE A 622 -7.37 1.83 -29.33
CA PHE A 622 -6.39 0.74 -29.44
C PHE A 622 -7.00 -0.59 -28.99
N GLU A 623 -6.36 -1.70 -29.37
CA GLU A 623 -6.66 -3.05 -28.87
C GLU A 623 -5.60 -3.45 -27.85
N SER A 624 -6.02 -3.98 -26.70
CA SER A 624 -5.14 -4.48 -25.66
C SER A 624 -5.52 -5.90 -25.26
N LYS A 625 -4.51 -6.70 -24.89
CA LYS A 625 -4.71 -8.01 -24.27
C LYS A 625 -4.85 -7.93 -22.75
N LEU A 626 -4.83 -6.74 -22.20
CA LEU A 626 -5.19 -6.49 -20.82
C LEU A 626 -6.71 -6.48 -20.73
N ASP A 627 -7.31 -7.48 -20.11
CA ASP A 627 -8.77 -7.69 -20.14
C ASP A 627 -9.55 -6.49 -19.58
N THR A 628 -8.97 -5.75 -18.63
CA THR A 628 -9.59 -4.53 -18.09
C THR A 628 -9.63 -3.38 -19.10
N TRP A 629 -8.81 -3.42 -20.15
CA TRP A 629 -8.86 -2.46 -21.25
C TRP A 629 -9.61 -3.00 -22.47
N GLY A 630 -9.20 -4.17 -22.99
CA GLY A 630 -9.82 -4.77 -24.16
C GLY A 630 -9.68 -3.90 -25.42
N ASP A 631 -10.78 -3.73 -26.14
CA ASP A 631 -10.86 -2.91 -27.34
C ASP A 631 -11.32 -1.49 -26.97
N VAL A 632 -10.37 -0.62 -26.68
CA VAL A 632 -10.64 0.75 -26.26
C VAL A 632 -10.99 1.65 -27.43
N THR A 633 -12.05 2.42 -27.31
CA THR A 633 -12.43 3.52 -28.21
C THR A 633 -12.12 4.86 -27.53
N LYS A 634 -11.55 5.81 -28.29
CA LYS A 634 -11.33 7.17 -27.81
C LYS A 634 -12.61 7.75 -27.16
N GLY A 635 -12.49 8.33 -25.98
CA GLY A 635 -13.57 8.89 -25.17
C GLY A 635 -14.11 7.92 -24.12
N GLU A 636 -13.56 6.72 -24.01
CA GLU A 636 -13.89 5.78 -22.93
C GLU A 636 -13.12 6.10 -21.66
N GLU A 637 -13.74 5.73 -20.53
CA GLU A 637 -13.22 5.96 -19.18
C GLU A 637 -12.31 4.81 -18.73
N LEU A 638 -11.37 5.13 -17.83
CA LEU A 638 -10.52 4.16 -17.16
C LEU A 638 -11.33 3.24 -16.23
N PRO A 639 -11.00 1.93 -16.17
CA PRO A 639 -11.62 1.02 -15.22
C PRO A 639 -11.17 1.29 -13.77
N TYR A 640 -12.02 0.93 -12.80
CA TYR A 640 -11.78 1.00 -11.37
C TYR A 640 -11.52 2.41 -10.83
N VAL A 641 -11.97 3.45 -11.49
CA VAL A 641 -11.93 4.83 -11.01
C VAL A 641 -13.36 5.31 -10.76
N PRO A 642 -13.77 5.52 -9.50
CA PRO A 642 -15.09 6.05 -9.21
C PRO A 642 -15.13 7.56 -9.47
N ASP A 643 -16.22 8.07 -10.05
CA ASP A 643 -16.39 9.49 -10.31
C ASP A 643 -16.46 10.30 -9.02
N ASN A 644 -17.19 9.80 -8.02
CA ASN A 644 -17.39 10.50 -6.77
C ASN A 644 -17.05 9.63 -5.58
N GLN A 645 -16.28 10.21 -4.65
CA GLN A 645 -16.01 9.63 -3.34
C GLN A 645 -16.24 10.68 -2.26
N LEU A 646 -16.83 10.26 -1.15
CA LEU A 646 -17.07 11.14 -0.01
C LEU A 646 -16.77 10.40 1.29
N GLN A 647 -16.03 11.05 2.18
CA GLN A 647 -15.91 10.66 3.56
C GLN A 647 -16.40 11.77 4.46
N PHE A 648 -17.25 11.42 5.42
CA PHE A 648 -17.72 12.32 6.47
C PHE A 648 -17.43 11.70 7.82
N ALA A 649 -16.74 12.43 8.69
CA ALA A 649 -16.50 12.05 10.07
C ALA A 649 -17.09 13.09 11.01
N ALA A 650 -17.65 12.65 12.13
CA ALA A 650 -18.11 13.51 13.20
C ALA A 650 -17.85 12.88 14.55
N GLY A 651 -17.38 13.66 15.51
CA GLY A 651 -17.06 13.23 16.85
C GLY A 651 -17.81 14.00 17.92
N LEU A 652 -17.92 13.38 19.07
CA LEU A 652 -18.32 14.00 20.33
C LEU A 652 -17.22 13.75 21.35
N VAL A 653 -16.60 14.81 21.84
CA VAL A 653 -15.48 14.72 22.79
C VAL A 653 -15.88 15.37 24.11
N GLY A 654 -15.91 14.58 25.18
CA GLY A 654 -16.11 14.99 26.57
C GLY A 654 -14.81 14.92 27.37
N ASP A 655 -14.90 15.12 28.69
CA ASP A 655 -13.71 15.21 29.57
C ASP A 655 -12.88 13.91 29.60
N ASN A 656 -13.53 12.75 29.57
CA ASN A 656 -12.88 11.43 29.67
C ASN A 656 -13.42 10.39 28.69
N TRP A 657 -14.14 10.82 27.69
CA TRP A 657 -14.68 9.95 26.65
C TRP A 657 -14.73 10.65 25.29
N ARG A 658 -14.68 9.86 24.25
CA ARG A 658 -14.87 10.28 22.87
C ARG A 658 -15.70 9.25 22.14
N GLY A 659 -16.57 9.68 21.23
CA GLY A 659 -17.29 8.83 20.28
C GLY A 659 -17.24 9.45 18.92
N ASP A 660 -16.92 8.64 17.91
CA ASP A 660 -16.77 9.08 16.52
C ASP A 660 -17.60 8.21 15.58
N VAL A 661 -18.18 8.82 14.57
CA VAL A 661 -18.83 8.16 13.43
C VAL A 661 -18.09 8.51 12.16
N LEU A 662 -17.89 7.51 11.30
CA LEU A 662 -17.28 7.65 9.99
C LEU A 662 -18.24 7.11 8.94
N VAL A 663 -18.57 7.92 7.94
CA VAL A 663 -19.40 7.54 6.78
C VAL A 663 -18.54 7.61 5.54
N ARG A 664 -18.42 6.49 4.82
CA ARG A 664 -17.67 6.40 3.57
C ARG A 664 -18.62 6.06 2.42
N TYR A 665 -18.69 6.92 1.44
CA TYR A 665 -19.42 6.72 0.21
C TYR A 665 -18.44 6.61 -0.97
N MET A 666 -18.71 5.66 -1.85
CA MET A 666 -18.02 5.50 -3.13
C MET A 666 -19.08 5.24 -4.20
N ASP A 667 -18.94 5.92 -5.32
CA ASP A 667 -19.81 5.77 -6.49
C ASP A 667 -19.62 4.39 -7.14
N GLU A 668 -20.50 4.01 -8.03
CA GLU A 668 -20.27 2.87 -8.90
C GLU A 668 -19.08 3.12 -9.80
N MET A 669 -18.42 2.03 -10.21
CA MET A 669 -17.30 2.10 -11.13
C MET A 669 -17.33 0.90 -12.09
N ARG A 670 -16.85 1.13 -13.31
CA ARG A 670 -16.65 0.11 -14.31
C ARG A 670 -15.41 -0.74 -14.00
N THR A 671 -15.41 -1.98 -14.39
CA THR A 671 -14.25 -2.89 -14.24
C THR A 671 -13.52 -3.13 -15.55
N ILE A 672 -14.12 -2.67 -16.66
CA ILE A 672 -13.56 -2.71 -18.02
C ILE A 672 -13.72 -1.30 -18.61
N ALA A 673 -12.75 -0.87 -19.44
CA ALA A 673 -12.83 0.42 -20.14
C ALA A 673 -14.13 0.53 -20.94
N GLY A 674 -14.74 1.71 -20.94
CA GLY A 674 -16.02 1.92 -21.62
C GLY A 674 -16.58 3.30 -21.38
N SER A 675 -17.76 3.57 -21.90
CA SER A 675 -18.46 4.85 -21.75
C SER A 675 -19.97 4.66 -21.55
N GLY A 676 -20.62 5.65 -20.91
CA GLY A 676 -22.06 5.63 -20.63
C GLY A 676 -22.46 4.65 -19.53
N ASP A 677 -23.67 4.07 -19.62
CA ASP A 677 -24.22 3.17 -18.60
C ASP A 677 -23.34 1.93 -18.44
N ILE A 678 -23.00 1.56 -17.19
CA ILE A 678 -22.13 0.43 -16.89
C ILE A 678 -22.97 -0.85 -16.88
N PRO A 679 -22.61 -1.89 -17.69
CA PRO A 679 -23.26 -3.20 -17.62
C PRO A 679 -23.15 -3.81 -16.23
N ASN A 680 -24.19 -4.54 -15.78
CA ASN A 680 -24.21 -5.09 -14.40
C ASN A 680 -23.09 -6.10 -14.11
N ASP A 681 -22.65 -6.83 -15.12
CA ASP A 681 -21.55 -7.82 -15.07
C ASP A 681 -20.15 -7.18 -15.15
N GLU A 682 -20.09 -5.87 -15.44
CA GLU A 682 -18.87 -5.07 -15.47
C GLU A 682 -18.85 -3.99 -14.40
N MET A 683 -19.79 -4.02 -13.45
CA MET A 683 -19.99 -2.96 -12.46
C MET A 683 -19.60 -3.41 -11.05
N ILE A 684 -18.90 -2.54 -10.34
CA ILE A 684 -18.90 -2.51 -8.87
C ILE A 684 -19.90 -1.44 -8.43
N LYS A 685 -20.96 -1.87 -7.72
CA LYS A 685 -22.05 -0.99 -7.32
C LYS A 685 -21.61 0.05 -6.29
N SER A 686 -22.24 1.22 -6.33
CA SER A 686 -22.05 2.25 -5.31
C SER A 686 -22.34 1.73 -3.90
N ARG A 687 -21.60 2.23 -2.92
CA ARG A 687 -21.72 1.79 -1.53
C ARG A 687 -21.57 2.92 -0.53
N THR A 688 -22.29 2.78 0.58
CA THR A 688 -22.10 3.60 1.78
C THR A 688 -21.86 2.68 2.95
N VAL A 689 -20.73 2.87 3.64
CA VAL A 689 -20.35 2.09 4.83
C VAL A 689 -20.19 3.05 6.00
N VAL A 690 -20.66 2.66 7.18
CA VAL A 690 -20.62 3.47 8.40
C VAL A 690 -19.86 2.72 9.48
N ASP A 691 -18.86 3.35 10.07
CA ASP A 691 -18.09 2.81 11.19
C ASP A 691 -18.29 3.68 12.44
N LEU A 692 -18.17 3.07 13.63
CA LEU A 692 -18.20 3.74 14.92
C LEU A 692 -16.95 3.44 15.73
N ALA A 693 -16.45 4.45 16.44
CA ALA A 693 -15.42 4.29 17.45
C ALA A 693 -15.82 4.97 18.76
N ALA A 694 -15.46 4.39 19.88
CA ALA A 694 -15.64 4.99 21.19
C ALA A 694 -14.42 4.74 22.08
N HIS A 695 -14.01 5.76 22.81
CA HIS A 695 -12.89 5.76 23.71
C HIS A 695 -13.32 6.21 25.10
N TYR A 696 -12.84 5.55 26.13
CA TYR A 696 -13.12 5.92 27.51
C TYR A 696 -11.85 5.85 28.37
N ASN A 697 -11.40 6.99 28.87
CA ASN A 697 -10.25 7.10 29.76
C ASN A 697 -10.64 6.67 31.17
N LEU A 698 -10.16 5.50 31.60
CA LEU A 698 -10.30 5.00 32.97
C LEU A 698 -9.42 5.79 33.94
N ALA A 699 -8.24 6.23 33.47
CA ALA A 699 -7.27 7.06 34.15
C ALA A 699 -6.46 7.82 33.07
N GLU A 700 -5.58 8.73 33.46
CA GLU A 700 -4.73 9.51 32.54
C GLU A 700 -3.89 8.63 31.61
N ASN A 701 -3.56 7.40 32.03
CA ASN A 701 -2.71 6.46 31.32
C ASN A 701 -3.41 5.14 30.95
N GLN A 702 -4.74 5.08 31.04
CA GLN A 702 -5.52 3.88 30.76
C GLN A 702 -6.77 4.23 29.96
N GLU A 703 -6.93 3.57 28.82
CA GLU A 703 -8.04 3.78 27.90
C GLU A 703 -8.69 2.45 27.54
N LEU A 704 -10.02 2.46 27.46
CA LEU A 704 -10.83 1.41 26.82
C LEU A 704 -11.28 1.92 25.46
N THR A 705 -11.23 1.04 24.45
CA THR A 705 -11.70 1.34 23.10
C THR A 705 -12.77 0.33 22.68
N LEU A 706 -13.74 0.79 21.89
CA LEU A 706 -14.75 -0.01 21.22
C LEU A 706 -14.82 0.46 19.78
N ASN A 707 -14.62 -0.42 18.81
CA ASN A 707 -14.80 -0.12 17.40
C ASN A 707 -15.86 -1.05 16.81
N ILE A 708 -16.70 -0.53 15.94
CA ILE A 708 -17.68 -1.27 15.15
C ILE A 708 -17.48 -0.88 13.69
N ASP A 709 -16.88 -1.78 12.94
CA ASP A 709 -16.75 -1.65 11.48
C ASP A 709 -18.09 -2.03 10.84
N ASN A 710 -18.47 -1.32 9.77
CA ASN A 710 -19.68 -1.61 8.99
C ASN A 710 -20.93 -1.76 9.87
N LEU A 711 -21.24 -0.73 10.66
CA LEU A 711 -22.32 -0.70 11.67
C LEU A 711 -23.65 -1.31 11.19
N PHE A 712 -24.02 -1.07 9.93
CA PHE A 712 -25.29 -1.50 9.36
C PHE A 712 -25.23 -2.85 8.66
N ASP A 713 -24.10 -3.56 8.77
CA ASP A 713 -23.87 -4.86 8.14
C ASP A 713 -24.18 -4.84 6.64
N LYS A 714 -23.67 -3.81 5.95
CA LYS A 714 -23.89 -3.64 4.54
C LYS A 714 -23.10 -4.68 3.76
N GLU A 715 -23.78 -5.54 3.03
CA GLU A 715 -23.18 -6.43 2.04
C GLU A 715 -22.83 -5.63 0.79
N TYR A 716 -21.57 -5.71 0.35
CA TYR A 716 -21.07 -5.01 -0.85
C TYR A 716 -19.89 -5.73 -1.48
N ALA A 717 -19.77 -5.59 -2.80
CA ALA A 717 -18.57 -6.01 -3.50
C ALA A 717 -17.50 -4.91 -3.47
N THR A 718 -16.24 -5.30 -3.34
CA THR A 718 -15.11 -4.39 -3.34
C THR A 718 -14.39 -4.37 -4.69
N THR A 719 -14.30 -5.52 -5.34
CA THR A 719 -13.64 -5.70 -6.64
C THR A 719 -14.28 -6.86 -7.41
N ARG A 720 -14.04 -6.89 -8.71
CA ARG A 720 -14.40 -7.98 -9.62
C ARG A 720 -13.12 -8.56 -10.25
N THR A 721 -12.28 -9.12 -9.39
CA THR A 721 -11.04 -9.76 -9.83
C THR A 721 -11.34 -11.06 -10.56
N HIS A 722 -10.70 -11.31 -11.70
CA HIS A 722 -10.96 -12.49 -12.56
C HIS A 722 -12.43 -12.66 -12.97
N GLY A 723 -13.14 -11.54 -13.19
CA GLY A 723 -14.57 -11.57 -13.50
C GLY A 723 -15.47 -11.98 -12.35
N SER A 724 -14.92 -12.24 -11.15
CA SER A 724 -15.63 -12.72 -9.97
C SER A 724 -15.58 -11.72 -8.82
N LEU A 725 -16.66 -11.70 -7.99
CA LEU A 725 -16.85 -10.69 -6.94
C LEU A 725 -16.13 -11.06 -5.65
N MET A 726 -15.48 -10.07 -5.04
CA MET A 726 -14.95 -10.13 -3.69
C MET A 726 -15.82 -9.30 -2.74
N ALA A 727 -16.13 -9.84 -1.56
CA ALA A 727 -16.92 -9.15 -0.56
C ALA A 727 -16.07 -8.21 0.31
N GLY A 728 -16.65 -7.05 0.65
CA GLY A 728 -16.14 -6.21 1.73
C GLY A 728 -16.42 -6.83 3.11
N LYS A 729 -15.69 -6.36 4.12
CA LYS A 729 -15.80 -6.86 5.49
C LYS A 729 -17.21 -6.68 6.05
N PRO A 730 -17.81 -7.71 6.69
CA PRO A 730 -19.10 -7.60 7.38
C PRO A 730 -19.00 -6.68 8.60
N ARG A 731 -20.12 -6.50 9.31
CA ARG A 731 -20.05 -5.83 10.61
C ARG A 731 -19.16 -6.64 11.54
N THR A 732 -18.14 -5.98 12.10
CA THR A 732 -17.24 -6.56 13.11
C THR A 732 -17.08 -5.62 14.28
N MET A 733 -17.06 -6.19 15.50
CA MET A 733 -16.86 -5.44 16.73
C MET A 733 -15.55 -5.83 17.39
N THR A 734 -14.79 -4.82 17.83
CA THR A 734 -13.56 -5.04 18.61
C THR A 734 -13.57 -4.21 19.88
N ILE A 735 -12.96 -4.75 20.93
CA ILE A 735 -12.78 -4.09 22.22
C ILE A 735 -11.29 -4.08 22.55
N GLY A 736 -10.78 -2.93 22.94
CA GLY A 736 -9.37 -2.74 23.25
C GLY A 736 -9.14 -2.15 24.65
N TYR A 737 -7.94 -2.40 25.16
CA TYR A 737 -7.39 -1.76 26.37
C TYR A 737 -5.99 -1.27 26.08
N LYS A 738 -5.75 0.01 26.38
CA LYS A 738 -4.48 0.69 26.17
C LYS A 738 -3.93 1.20 27.50
N TYR A 739 -2.66 0.93 27.74
CA TYR A 739 -1.92 1.41 28.91
C TYR A 739 -0.63 2.09 28.47
N SER A 740 -0.41 3.33 28.91
CA SER A 740 0.80 4.11 28.61
C SER A 740 1.57 4.40 29.91
N PHE A 741 2.89 4.50 29.87
CA PHE A 741 3.75 4.77 31.02
C PHE A 741 4.97 5.60 30.65
#